data_e3d0107cce79cef634760db2127f6ff2
#
_entry.id   e3d0107cce79cef634760db2127f6ff2
#
_cell.length_a   1.000
_cell.length_b   1.000
_cell.length_c   1.000
_cell.angle_alpha   90.00
_cell.angle_beta   90.00
_cell.angle_gamma   90.00
#
_symmetry.space_group_name_H-M   'P 1'
#
loop_
_entity.id
_entity.type
_entity.pdbx_description
1 polymer ?
#
loop_
_entity_poly.entity_id
_entity_poly.type
_entity_poly.pdbx_seq_one_letter_code
_entity_poly.pdbx_strand_id
1 'polypeptide(L)'
;MEMAEEISLKAKIIYAALAVLFVVLLWLGDEGKQPIVYDGIELQHSMGLINTENALVIKKSAGLIDSEDMRTLGDILAGYSSVASTPNYVMNRGIYKVSLTYSADQEGSVLELWEQGSKIAAWPIETAEKELTAEFALSRDAKELQFRVNYSGNGTLTLKKFSLAPRTLFYTDTYFLIAVFLLLHLVGWLYLRSGRRISGERLVDACVILGAALLATTPIMHTYLYNADDLCYHLARLEGLKDGILDGQVIPVNILPEGLQNNGYMNAMYPYLFLYIGAFLRICRVSLAFSYKVLLFLANLGSAVCAYAAVKSMVKSRRSVLLSVVLYTLMPYRFTNILSRGDLGETLALIFWPMVIAGLYHIVMGDRKKWYFLVIGFSGALQSHILSVAYVAAVCLITVLLYCVRIVKDKRYVELIKAAALTVLLNLWYVVPFVYYYYNEELDKEVLRWSGYYEQSINLSNMTQSLSLYNKQYFSLGLALLGCLGIGVIYLLCEKRGRVSGIDGYMIYLFALGCIFTFMTTGYFPSRALMGNDFFTNIATMLQFPWRFLGPASACFLFVGAVCLARSAFLKPYRNVVAAMLIGLNLLVIVTVPTDNNHVPYKNAQSLASKGHETKLGTSVGLFYPHEWRLMGATDDKLTTSVVLSDIGDVSVRDFKKEGTKAAVSYTAVSPEAYIELPLQNYLGYRAKDELGQPVKIEQGDGGRMRFSVNGDGAEHRIYV
;
A
#
# COMPACT_ATOMS: atom_id res chain seq x y z
N MET A 1 44.48 28.97 -7.12
CA MET A 1 44.60 27.84 -8.05
C MET A 1 45.65 26.93 -7.42
N GLU A 2 45.33 25.71 -7.14
CA GLU A 2 45.99 24.68 -6.32
C GLU A 2 45.34 24.50 -4.95
N MET A 3 44.46 23.57 -4.94
CA MET A 3 44.30 22.44 -4.02
C MET A 3 43.04 21.66 -4.42
N ALA A 4 43.08 21.03 -5.59
CA ALA A 4 42.40 19.75 -5.72
C ALA A 4 43.36 18.77 -5.05
N GLU A 5 43.24 18.57 -3.73
CA GLU A 5 43.87 17.44 -3.07
C GLU A 5 43.45 16.19 -3.86
N GLU A 6 44.38 15.62 -4.57
CA GLU A 6 44.22 14.29 -5.15
C GLU A 6 43.91 13.38 -3.98
N ILE A 7 42.65 12.91 -3.92
CA ILE A 7 42.25 11.89 -2.97
C ILE A 7 43.30 10.80 -3.05
N SER A 8 44.04 10.57 -1.99
CA SER A 8 45.20 9.67 -1.99
C SER A 8 44.78 8.31 -2.54
N LEU A 9 45.68 7.66 -3.26
CA LEU A 9 45.42 6.31 -3.81
C LEU A 9 44.91 5.34 -2.74
N LYS A 10 45.42 5.47 -1.50
CA LYS A 10 44.95 4.70 -0.34
C LYS A 10 43.46 4.98 -0.03
N ALA A 11 43.02 6.23 -0.09
CA ALA A 11 41.62 6.58 0.16
C ALA A 11 40.68 6.05 -0.95
N LYS A 12 41.14 6.08 -2.21
CA LYS A 12 40.39 5.49 -3.34
C LYS A 12 40.28 3.97 -3.20
N ILE A 13 41.33 3.28 -2.75
CA ILE A 13 41.33 1.85 -2.51
C ILE A 13 40.40 1.49 -1.34
N ILE A 14 40.48 2.22 -0.21
CA ILE A 14 39.60 2.02 0.94
C ILE A 14 38.14 2.20 0.54
N TYR A 15 37.83 3.26 -0.20
CA TYR A 15 36.47 3.52 -0.67
C TYR A 15 35.95 2.39 -1.59
N ALA A 16 36.75 1.93 -2.54
CA ALA A 16 36.38 0.81 -3.41
C ALA A 16 36.16 -0.47 -2.60
N ALA A 17 37.04 -0.75 -1.62
CA ALA A 17 36.90 -1.91 -0.74
C ALA A 17 35.62 -1.85 0.10
N LEU A 18 35.29 -0.68 0.66
CA LEU A 18 34.04 -0.48 1.40
C LEU A 18 32.80 -0.62 0.52
N ALA A 19 32.86 -0.14 -0.72
CA ALA A 19 31.76 -0.28 -1.67
C ALA A 19 31.55 -1.76 -2.04
N VAL A 20 32.63 -2.50 -2.30
CA VAL A 20 32.56 -3.94 -2.55
C VAL A 20 32.04 -4.69 -1.32
N LEU A 21 32.55 -4.37 -0.12
CA LEU A 21 32.08 -4.95 1.13
C LEU A 21 30.58 -4.71 1.32
N PHE A 22 30.09 -3.50 1.04
CA PHE A 22 28.67 -3.18 1.15
C PHE A 22 27.82 -4.02 0.20
N VAL A 23 28.25 -4.16 -1.07
CA VAL A 23 27.57 -5.03 -2.04
C VAL A 23 27.56 -6.48 -1.59
N VAL A 24 28.70 -6.98 -1.06
CA VAL A 24 28.79 -8.34 -0.53
C VAL A 24 27.87 -8.53 0.69
N LEU A 25 27.82 -7.55 1.60
CA LEU A 25 26.92 -7.60 2.76
C LEU A 25 25.45 -7.57 2.37
N LEU A 26 25.08 -6.75 1.38
CA LEU A 26 23.72 -6.77 0.81
C LEU A 26 23.39 -8.15 0.24
N TRP A 27 24.33 -8.74 -0.49
CA TRP A 27 24.12 -10.05 -1.10
C TRP A 27 24.06 -11.18 -0.07
N LEU A 28 24.87 -11.13 1.00
CA LEU A 28 24.86 -12.11 2.09
C LEU A 28 23.64 -11.93 3.02
N GLY A 29 23.17 -10.71 3.20
CA GLY A 29 22.03 -10.38 4.04
C GLY A 29 20.67 -10.58 3.36
N ASP A 30 20.66 -11.16 2.16
CA ASP A 30 19.41 -11.44 1.44
C ASP A 30 18.65 -12.57 2.14
N GLU A 31 17.63 -12.19 2.89
CA GLU A 31 16.79 -13.13 3.67
C GLU A 31 15.97 -14.08 2.79
N GLY A 32 15.75 -13.72 1.53
CA GLY A 32 15.13 -14.60 0.56
C GLY A 32 15.88 -15.90 0.34
N LYS A 33 17.17 -16.01 0.75
CA LYS A 33 17.96 -17.23 0.75
C LYS A 33 17.72 -18.12 1.96
N GLN A 34 17.12 -17.58 3.01
CA GLN A 34 16.85 -18.35 4.20
C GLN A 34 15.77 -19.40 3.93
N PRO A 35 15.93 -20.63 4.45
CA PRO A 35 14.89 -21.62 4.30
C PRO A 35 13.66 -21.23 5.09
N ILE A 36 12.49 -21.49 4.51
CA ILE A 36 11.23 -21.48 5.24
C ILE A 36 11.19 -22.77 6.04
N VAL A 37 10.92 -22.66 7.31
CA VAL A 37 10.87 -23.82 8.20
C VAL A 37 9.58 -23.77 8.99
N TYR A 38 8.86 -24.89 9.02
CA TYR A 38 7.71 -25.11 9.87
C TYR A 38 7.93 -26.35 10.71
N ASP A 39 7.60 -26.28 11.98
CA ASP A 39 7.40 -27.47 12.80
C ASP A 39 6.07 -28.14 12.39
N GLY A 40 5.89 -29.43 12.63
CA GLY A 40 4.71 -30.17 12.19
C GLY A 40 3.38 -29.55 12.63
N ILE A 41 3.35 -28.98 13.85
CA ILE A 41 2.20 -28.26 14.41
C ILE A 41 1.85 -26.97 13.67
N GLU A 42 2.83 -26.33 13.01
CA GLU A 42 2.62 -25.06 12.30
C GLU A 42 2.01 -25.27 10.92
N LEU A 43 1.95 -26.50 10.44
CA LEU A 43 1.23 -26.83 9.22
C LEU A 43 -0.28 -26.69 9.43
N GLN A 44 -0.98 -26.19 8.42
CA GLN A 44 -2.44 -26.19 8.41
C GLN A 44 -2.91 -27.64 8.34
N HIS A 45 -3.70 -28.11 9.29
CA HIS A 45 -4.14 -29.49 9.35
C HIS A 45 -5.63 -29.60 9.69
N SER A 46 -6.30 -30.59 9.09
CA SER A 46 -7.69 -30.92 9.32
C SER A 46 -7.85 -31.98 10.41
N MET A 47 -6.83 -32.80 10.63
CA MET A 47 -6.81 -33.86 11.63
C MET A 47 -5.39 -34.10 12.13
N GLY A 48 -5.26 -34.67 13.33
CA GLY A 48 -4.00 -35.04 13.95
C GLY A 48 -3.92 -34.62 15.40
N LEU A 49 -3.01 -35.22 16.10
CA LEU A 49 -2.67 -34.95 17.52
C LEU A 49 -1.28 -34.31 17.58
N ILE A 50 -1.12 -33.35 18.46
CA ILE A 50 0.15 -32.67 18.71
C ILE A 50 0.88 -33.48 19.77
N ASN A 51 2.14 -33.82 19.55
CA ASN A 51 2.98 -34.43 20.56
C ASN A 51 3.87 -33.40 21.28
N THR A 52 4.63 -33.86 22.27
CA THR A 52 5.54 -33.01 23.08
C THR A 52 6.70 -32.39 22.26
N GLU A 53 6.96 -32.87 21.05
CA GLU A 53 8.04 -32.40 20.15
C GLU A 53 7.53 -31.39 19.08
N ASN A 54 6.35 -30.81 19.24
CA ASN A 54 5.71 -29.97 18.26
C ASN A 54 5.45 -30.64 16.89
N ALA A 55 5.40 -31.97 16.86
CA ALA A 55 5.11 -32.74 15.67
C ALA A 55 3.62 -33.04 15.55
N LEU A 56 3.12 -33.09 14.32
CA LEU A 56 1.75 -33.46 13.99
C LEU A 56 1.67 -34.98 13.78
N VAL A 57 0.96 -35.69 14.64
CA VAL A 57 0.75 -37.15 14.57
C VAL A 57 -0.61 -37.45 13.96
N ILE A 58 -0.61 -38.08 12.81
CA ILE A 58 -1.81 -38.46 12.03
C ILE A 58 -1.92 -40.00 12.12
N LYS A 59 -3.05 -40.48 12.63
CA LYS A 59 -3.34 -41.92 12.69
C LYS A 59 -4.82 -42.18 12.56
N LYS A 60 -5.17 -43.35 12.02
CA LYS A 60 -6.55 -43.84 12.02
C LYS A 60 -6.89 -44.21 13.46
N SER A 61 -7.74 -43.44 14.14
CA SER A 61 -8.21 -43.81 15.46
C SER A 61 -9.25 -44.91 15.33
N ALA A 62 -8.93 -46.13 15.80
CA ALA A 62 -9.93 -47.17 15.98
C ALA A 62 -10.86 -46.74 17.10
N GLY A 63 -12.09 -46.30 16.78
CA GLY A 63 -13.19 -46.21 17.73
C GLY A 63 -13.73 -44.81 18.06
N LEU A 64 -13.34 -43.74 17.38
CA LEU A 64 -13.81 -42.38 17.66
C LEU A 64 -14.48 -41.68 16.46
N ILE A 65 -14.86 -42.43 15.43
CA ILE A 65 -15.51 -41.83 14.25
C ILE A 65 -16.92 -42.38 14.13
N ASP A 66 -17.91 -41.54 14.40
CA ASP A 66 -19.29 -41.79 14.12
C ASP A 66 -19.49 -41.95 12.59
N SER A 67 -20.51 -42.64 12.17
CA SER A 67 -20.71 -43.03 10.77
C SER A 67 -20.86 -41.86 9.78
N GLU A 68 -21.19 -40.65 10.28
CA GLU A 68 -21.24 -39.42 9.47
C GLU A 68 -19.82 -38.85 9.27
N ASP A 69 -18.94 -38.91 10.25
CA ASP A 69 -17.53 -38.49 10.13
C ASP A 69 -16.73 -39.41 9.20
N MET A 70 -17.10 -40.69 9.11
CA MET A 70 -16.52 -41.66 8.17
C MET A 70 -16.87 -41.36 6.71
N ARG A 71 -18.01 -40.75 6.43
CA ARG A 71 -18.32 -40.25 5.07
C ARG A 71 -17.46 -39.06 4.71
N THR A 72 -17.32 -38.11 5.62
CA THR A 72 -16.42 -36.96 5.47
C THR A 72 -14.96 -37.41 5.35
N LEU A 73 -14.53 -38.42 6.10
CA LEU A 73 -13.20 -39.03 5.99
C LEU A 73 -13.05 -39.85 4.70
N GLY A 74 -14.12 -40.49 4.22
CA GLY A 74 -14.18 -41.19 2.94
C GLY A 74 -14.04 -40.24 1.75
N ASP A 75 -14.68 -39.09 1.81
CA ASP A 75 -14.53 -38.00 0.83
C ASP A 75 -13.16 -37.33 0.89
N ILE A 76 -12.59 -37.23 2.10
CA ILE A 76 -11.21 -36.80 2.35
C ILE A 76 -10.21 -37.78 1.76
N LEU A 77 -10.43 -39.09 1.87
CA LEU A 77 -9.56 -40.15 1.33
C LEU A 77 -9.82 -40.41 -0.16
N ALA A 78 -10.97 -40.02 -0.71
CA ALA A 78 -11.32 -40.19 -2.12
C ALA A 78 -10.71 -39.15 -3.07
N GLY A 79 -9.87 -38.26 -2.62
CA GLY A 79 -9.02 -37.48 -3.51
C GLY A 79 -9.07 -35.96 -3.40
N TYR A 80 -9.69 -35.37 -2.38
CA TYR A 80 -9.83 -33.90 -2.34
C TYR A 80 -9.34 -33.18 -1.07
N SER A 81 -8.89 -33.86 -0.03
CA SER A 81 -8.39 -33.15 1.16
C SER A 81 -7.06 -33.69 1.66
N SER A 82 -6.08 -32.81 1.67
CA SER A 82 -4.82 -33.01 2.36
C SER A 82 -5.04 -32.99 3.87
N VAL A 83 -4.46 -33.93 4.57
CA VAL A 83 -4.50 -33.96 6.05
C VAL A 83 -3.67 -32.86 6.69
N ALA A 84 -2.62 -32.40 6.00
CA ALA A 84 -1.82 -31.26 6.38
C ALA A 84 -1.34 -30.49 5.14
N SER A 85 -1.21 -29.19 5.25
CA SER A 85 -0.71 -28.35 4.16
C SER A 85 0.07 -27.15 4.68
N THR A 86 0.96 -26.64 3.82
CA THR A 86 1.54 -25.34 4.06
C THR A 86 0.52 -24.25 3.75
N PRO A 87 0.74 -23.01 4.23
CA PRO A 87 0.10 -21.85 3.64
C PRO A 87 0.39 -21.78 2.14
N ASN A 88 -0.44 -21.00 1.44
CA ASN A 88 -0.17 -20.72 0.02
C ASN A 88 0.98 -19.71 -0.11
N TYR A 89 1.87 -19.94 -1.05
CA TYR A 89 3.00 -19.08 -1.34
C TYR A 89 2.87 -18.38 -2.69
N VAL A 90 3.37 -17.16 -2.76
CA VAL A 90 3.79 -16.52 -4.01
C VAL A 90 5.30 -16.69 -4.09
N MET A 91 5.79 -17.34 -5.12
CA MET A 91 7.22 -17.65 -5.27
C MET A 91 7.75 -17.21 -6.62
N ASN A 92 8.93 -16.63 -6.63
CA ASN A 92 9.61 -16.27 -7.86
C ASN A 92 10.08 -17.52 -8.61
N ARG A 93 10.21 -17.41 -9.93
CA ARG A 93 10.84 -18.50 -10.72
C ARG A 93 12.22 -18.82 -10.16
N GLY A 94 12.57 -20.10 -10.11
CA GLY A 94 13.83 -20.57 -9.56
C GLY A 94 13.85 -22.07 -9.33
N ILE A 95 14.94 -22.57 -8.80
CA ILE A 95 15.09 -23.94 -8.34
C ILE A 95 15.02 -23.94 -6.83
N TYR A 96 14.17 -24.80 -6.30
CA TYR A 96 13.89 -24.89 -4.87
C TYR A 96 14.14 -26.31 -4.39
N LYS A 97 14.54 -26.42 -3.12
CA LYS A 97 14.68 -27.67 -2.39
C LYS A 97 13.61 -27.71 -1.30
N VAL A 98 12.80 -28.77 -1.32
CA VAL A 98 11.85 -29.06 -0.25
C VAL A 98 12.40 -30.20 0.60
N SER A 99 12.24 -30.12 1.92
CA SER A 99 12.57 -31.20 2.86
C SER A 99 11.39 -31.39 3.82
N LEU A 100 11.04 -32.65 4.07
CA LEU A 100 10.04 -33.04 5.07
C LEU A 100 10.64 -34.10 5.99
N THR A 101 10.85 -33.76 7.25
CA THR A 101 11.25 -34.73 8.28
C THR A 101 10.00 -35.40 8.86
N TYR A 102 9.93 -36.70 8.78
CA TYR A 102 8.75 -37.47 9.18
C TYR A 102 9.12 -38.84 9.76
N SER A 103 8.11 -39.51 10.33
CA SER A 103 8.12 -40.92 10.66
C SER A 103 6.83 -41.54 10.17
N ALA A 104 6.94 -42.62 9.40
CA ALA A 104 5.79 -43.35 8.87
C ALA A 104 5.99 -44.87 9.09
N ASP A 105 4.95 -45.55 9.54
CA ASP A 105 4.95 -46.99 9.75
C ASP A 105 4.31 -47.74 8.58
N GLN A 106 3.67 -47.05 7.64
CA GLN A 106 3.05 -47.62 6.44
C GLN A 106 3.35 -46.77 5.21
N GLU A 107 3.39 -47.38 4.04
CA GLU A 107 3.53 -46.73 2.74
C GLU A 107 2.21 -46.17 2.23
N GLY A 108 2.28 -45.33 1.17
CA GLY A 108 1.15 -44.83 0.43
C GLY A 108 0.79 -43.37 0.71
N SER A 109 1.38 -42.76 1.76
CA SER A 109 1.26 -41.30 1.97
C SER A 109 2.16 -40.55 0.99
N VAL A 110 1.76 -39.32 0.59
CA VAL A 110 2.42 -38.55 -0.46
C VAL A 110 2.51 -37.08 -0.08
N LEU A 111 3.68 -36.49 -0.31
CA LEU A 111 3.84 -35.01 -0.32
C LEU A 111 3.58 -34.51 -1.74
N GLU A 112 2.62 -33.64 -1.90
CA GLU A 112 2.23 -33.08 -3.20
C GLU A 112 2.51 -31.57 -3.25
N LEU A 113 2.87 -31.09 -4.43
CA LEU A 113 3.00 -29.68 -4.75
C LEU A 113 1.90 -29.24 -5.69
N TRP A 114 1.15 -28.23 -5.31
CA TRP A 114 0.01 -27.70 -6.04
C TRP A 114 0.22 -26.22 -6.39
N GLU A 115 -0.23 -25.82 -7.57
CA GLU A 115 -0.31 -24.42 -8.01
C GLU A 115 -1.70 -24.14 -8.57
N GLN A 116 -2.41 -23.15 -8.03
CA GLN A 116 -3.74 -22.74 -8.49
C GLN A 116 -4.72 -23.91 -8.69
N GLY A 117 -4.74 -24.85 -7.74
CA GLY A 117 -5.62 -26.01 -7.82
C GLY A 117 -5.15 -27.15 -8.73
N SER A 118 -4.01 -27.02 -9.41
CA SER A 118 -3.41 -28.06 -10.25
C SER A 118 -2.19 -28.68 -9.56
N LYS A 119 -2.09 -30.02 -9.59
CA LYS A 119 -0.94 -30.73 -9.03
C LYS A 119 0.25 -30.61 -10.00
N ILE A 120 1.39 -30.13 -9.48
CA ILE A 120 2.62 -29.97 -10.26
C ILE A 120 3.56 -31.13 -10.05
N ALA A 121 3.72 -31.59 -8.81
CA ALA A 121 4.64 -32.66 -8.43
C ALA A 121 4.13 -33.46 -7.25
N ALA A 122 4.63 -34.68 -7.09
CA ALA A 122 4.33 -35.54 -5.95
C ALA A 122 5.53 -36.41 -5.60
N TRP A 123 5.76 -36.61 -4.31
CA TRP A 123 6.85 -37.43 -3.78
C TRP A 123 6.31 -38.39 -2.75
N PRO A 124 6.54 -39.72 -2.91
CA PRO A 124 6.08 -40.72 -1.95
C PRO A 124 6.79 -40.57 -0.60
N ILE A 125 6.03 -40.77 0.46
CA ILE A 125 6.53 -40.87 1.84
C ILE A 125 6.76 -42.33 2.11
N GLU A 126 8.04 -42.72 2.31
CA GLU A 126 8.45 -44.09 2.53
C GLU A 126 8.28 -44.49 3.98
N THR A 127 8.19 -45.84 4.26
CA THR A 127 8.16 -46.36 5.61
C THR A 127 9.52 -46.20 6.25
N ALA A 128 9.69 -45.27 7.13
CA ALA A 128 10.81 -45.07 8.06
C ALA A 128 10.68 -43.75 8.82
N GLU A 129 11.58 -43.52 9.76
CA GLU A 129 11.88 -42.17 10.20
C GLU A 129 12.99 -41.61 9.30
N LYS A 130 12.62 -40.67 8.43
CA LYS A 130 13.50 -40.12 7.39
C LYS A 130 13.24 -38.62 7.14
N GLU A 131 14.16 -38.05 6.38
CA GLU A 131 13.98 -36.76 5.74
C GLU A 131 13.78 -37.02 4.24
N LEU A 132 12.55 -36.79 3.74
CA LEU A 132 12.29 -36.68 2.31
C LEU A 132 12.89 -35.35 1.82
N THR A 133 13.74 -35.43 0.82
CA THR A 133 14.33 -34.25 0.18
C THR A 133 14.09 -34.34 -1.31
N ALA A 134 13.53 -33.26 -1.89
CA ALA A 134 13.29 -33.18 -3.31
C ALA A 134 13.62 -31.79 -3.87
N GLU A 135 13.91 -31.71 -5.16
CA GLU A 135 14.12 -30.47 -5.87
C GLU A 135 13.05 -30.30 -6.93
N PHE A 136 12.61 -29.05 -7.11
CA PHE A 136 11.69 -28.69 -8.18
C PHE A 136 12.04 -27.34 -8.76
N ALA A 137 11.67 -27.10 -10.02
CA ALA A 137 11.94 -25.87 -10.74
C ALA A 137 10.61 -25.16 -11.07
N LEU A 138 10.56 -23.87 -10.78
CA LEU A 138 9.51 -22.98 -11.24
C LEU A 138 10.03 -22.21 -12.46
N SER A 139 9.45 -22.44 -13.62
CA SER A 139 9.81 -21.76 -14.86
C SER A 139 9.27 -20.31 -14.94
N ARG A 140 8.25 -20.01 -14.17
CA ARG A 140 7.62 -18.70 -14.02
C ARG A 140 7.37 -18.41 -12.54
N ASP A 141 7.01 -17.17 -12.23
CA ASP A 141 6.56 -16.80 -10.87
C ASP A 141 5.27 -17.56 -10.58
N ALA A 142 5.28 -18.33 -9.49
CA ALA A 142 4.15 -19.12 -9.06
C ALA A 142 3.27 -18.29 -8.13
N LYS A 143 1.97 -18.39 -8.37
CA LYS A 143 0.93 -17.82 -7.51
C LYS A 143 0.19 -19.02 -6.90
N GLU A 144 -0.16 -18.94 -5.62
CA GLU A 144 -0.89 -20.03 -4.96
C GLU A 144 -0.19 -21.40 -4.90
N LEU A 145 1.13 -21.37 -4.75
CA LEU A 145 1.90 -22.59 -4.53
C LEU A 145 1.66 -23.12 -3.13
N GLN A 146 1.28 -24.41 -3.01
CA GLN A 146 0.97 -25.04 -1.75
C GLN A 146 1.53 -26.47 -1.72
N PHE A 147 2.18 -26.82 -0.61
CA PHE A 147 2.51 -28.22 -0.35
C PHE A 147 1.40 -28.87 0.46
N ARG A 148 1.00 -30.05 0.07
CA ARG A 148 -0.06 -30.83 0.70
C ARG A 148 0.45 -32.21 1.05
N VAL A 149 0.15 -32.69 2.24
CA VAL A 149 0.43 -34.05 2.64
C VAL A 149 -0.87 -34.85 2.58
N ASN A 150 -0.88 -35.85 1.72
CA ASN A 150 -1.99 -36.80 1.61
C ASN A 150 -1.63 -38.06 2.40
N TYR A 151 -2.46 -38.39 3.38
CA TYR A 151 -2.29 -39.55 4.23
C TYR A 151 -2.99 -40.78 3.59
N SER A 152 -2.30 -41.95 3.62
CA SER A 152 -2.81 -43.19 3.03
C SER A 152 -4.04 -43.80 3.73
N GLY A 153 -4.40 -43.28 4.89
CA GLY A 153 -5.47 -43.83 5.73
C GLY A 153 -5.05 -45.03 6.56
N ASN A 154 -3.79 -45.48 6.46
CA ASN A 154 -3.26 -46.64 7.19
C ASN A 154 -2.01 -46.28 8.02
N GLY A 155 -1.90 -46.87 9.19
CA GLY A 155 -0.75 -46.68 10.09
C GLY A 155 -0.71 -45.32 10.77
N THR A 156 0.48 -44.92 11.18
CA THR A 156 0.77 -43.66 11.84
C THR A 156 1.75 -42.82 10.99
N LEU A 157 1.40 -41.59 10.67
CA LEU A 157 2.27 -40.64 10.01
C LEU A 157 2.56 -39.49 10.98
N THR A 158 3.80 -39.28 11.31
CA THR A 158 4.24 -38.18 12.17
C THR A 158 5.03 -37.19 11.33
N LEU A 159 4.54 -35.97 11.20
CA LEU A 159 5.20 -34.84 10.51
C LEU A 159 5.96 -34.05 11.58
N LYS A 160 7.30 -34.00 11.48
CA LYS A 160 8.15 -33.30 12.45
C LYS A 160 8.52 -31.92 11.98
N LYS A 161 9.04 -31.79 10.76
CA LYS A 161 9.55 -30.53 10.25
C LYS A 161 9.43 -30.44 8.73
N PHE A 162 8.94 -29.32 8.26
CA PHE A 162 8.92 -28.97 6.84
C PHE A 162 9.93 -27.84 6.59
N SER A 163 10.67 -27.92 5.50
CA SER A 163 11.60 -26.87 5.08
C SER A 163 11.55 -26.66 3.58
N LEU A 164 11.55 -25.41 3.15
CA LEU A 164 11.59 -25.01 1.76
C LEU A 164 12.69 -23.97 1.59
N ALA A 165 13.67 -24.25 0.76
CA ALA A 165 14.81 -23.37 0.54
C ALA A 165 15.03 -23.11 -0.96
N PRO A 166 15.34 -21.90 -1.39
CA PRO A 166 15.80 -21.66 -2.73
C PRO A 166 17.23 -22.21 -2.92
N ARG A 167 17.46 -22.91 -4.02
CA ARG A 167 18.80 -23.40 -4.38
C ARG A 167 19.51 -22.47 -5.36
N THR A 168 18.81 -21.99 -6.33
CA THR A 168 19.28 -20.92 -7.25
C THR A 168 18.29 -19.80 -7.22
N LEU A 169 18.79 -18.62 -6.93
CA LEU A 169 17.97 -17.45 -6.74
C LEU A 169 17.84 -16.67 -8.02
N PHE A 170 16.61 -16.29 -8.30
CA PHE A 170 16.29 -15.20 -9.19
C PHE A 170 15.57 -14.08 -8.39
N TYR A 171 15.99 -13.86 -7.13
CA TYR A 171 15.56 -12.69 -6.37
C TYR A 171 16.20 -11.47 -6.95
N THR A 172 15.38 -10.51 -7.32
CA THR A 172 15.85 -9.28 -7.93
C THR A 172 15.97 -8.15 -6.91
N ASP A 173 15.44 -8.34 -5.69
CA ASP A 173 15.46 -7.30 -4.65
C ASP A 173 16.87 -6.86 -4.30
N THR A 174 17.73 -7.80 -3.98
CA THR A 174 19.15 -7.52 -3.68
C THR A 174 19.89 -6.99 -4.91
N TYR A 175 19.64 -7.57 -6.10
CA TYR A 175 20.25 -7.08 -7.34
C TYR A 175 19.76 -5.68 -7.72
N PHE A 176 18.49 -5.37 -7.43
CA PHE A 176 17.96 -4.02 -7.58
C PHE A 176 18.70 -3.02 -6.67
N LEU A 177 18.87 -3.36 -5.38
CA LEU A 177 19.63 -2.51 -4.45
C LEU A 177 21.09 -2.32 -4.91
N ILE A 178 21.74 -3.38 -5.36
CA ILE A 178 23.10 -3.31 -5.93
C ILE A 178 23.13 -2.42 -7.17
N ALA A 179 22.16 -2.56 -8.09
CA ALA A 179 22.08 -1.74 -9.29
C ALA A 179 21.88 -0.26 -8.96
N VAL A 180 20.97 0.07 -8.01
CA VAL A 180 20.76 1.43 -7.52
C VAL A 180 22.03 1.98 -6.89
N PHE A 181 22.71 1.20 -6.06
CA PHE A 181 23.98 1.59 -5.45
C PHE A 181 25.05 1.91 -6.50
N LEU A 182 25.23 1.03 -7.48
CA LEU A 182 26.19 1.24 -8.57
C LEU A 182 25.84 2.44 -9.45
N LEU A 183 24.54 2.64 -9.73
CA LEU A 183 24.05 3.81 -10.48
C LEU A 183 24.35 5.11 -9.73
N LEU A 184 24.07 5.16 -8.44
CA LEU A 184 24.37 6.33 -7.59
C LEU A 184 25.88 6.64 -7.57
N HIS A 185 26.72 5.60 -7.53
CA HIS A 185 28.19 5.74 -7.62
C HIS A 185 28.62 6.27 -8.97
N LEU A 186 28.06 5.73 -10.06
CA LEU A 186 28.33 6.21 -11.42
C LEU A 186 27.93 7.69 -11.58
N VAL A 187 26.74 8.06 -11.11
CA VAL A 187 26.26 9.45 -11.15
C VAL A 187 27.18 10.35 -10.33
N GLY A 188 27.56 9.93 -9.12
CA GLY A 188 28.50 10.64 -8.26
C GLY A 188 29.87 10.82 -8.93
N TRP A 189 30.40 9.78 -9.57
CA TRP A 189 31.66 9.83 -10.31
C TRP A 189 31.59 10.77 -11.51
N LEU A 190 30.54 10.68 -12.33
CA LEU A 190 30.32 11.58 -13.49
C LEU A 190 30.21 13.04 -13.02
N TYR A 191 29.48 13.26 -11.90
CA TYR A 191 29.36 14.59 -11.31
C TYR A 191 30.73 15.15 -10.89
N LEU A 192 31.54 14.38 -10.15
CA LEU A 192 32.89 14.77 -9.73
C LEU A 192 33.78 15.04 -10.94
N ARG A 193 33.71 14.21 -11.98
CA ARG A 193 34.43 14.38 -13.21
C ARG A 193 34.07 15.65 -14.00
N SER A 194 32.83 16.13 -13.86
CA SER A 194 32.33 17.34 -14.51
C SER A 194 32.96 18.64 -13.96
N GLY A 195 33.79 18.57 -12.91
CA GLY A 195 34.43 19.72 -12.27
C GLY A 195 33.44 20.60 -11.47
N ARG A 196 32.18 20.22 -11.39
CA ARG A 196 31.16 20.93 -10.60
C ARG A 196 31.35 20.62 -9.13
N ARG A 197 31.35 21.66 -8.26
CA ARG A 197 31.43 21.48 -6.80
C ARG A 197 30.07 21.69 -6.17
N ILE A 198 29.65 20.75 -5.32
CA ILE A 198 28.50 20.95 -4.44
C ILE A 198 29.01 21.79 -3.24
N SER A 199 28.36 22.90 -2.94
CA SER A 199 28.70 23.64 -1.72
C SER A 199 28.42 22.76 -0.49
N GLY A 200 29.24 22.85 0.54
CA GLY A 200 29.05 22.11 1.79
C GLY A 200 27.65 22.29 2.39
N GLU A 201 27.05 23.47 2.24
CA GLU A 201 25.68 23.72 2.67
C GLU A 201 24.65 22.87 1.93
N ARG A 202 24.76 22.74 0.60
CA ARG A 202 23.86 21.91 -0.20
C ARG A 202 24.02 20.43 0.11
N LEU A 203 25.26 20.01 0.39
CA LEU A 203 25.52 18.63 0.81
C LEU A 203 24.82 18.34 2.16
N VAL A 204 24.95 19.22 3.13
CA VAL A 204 24.27 19.07 4.42
C VAL A 204 22.75 19.08 4.25
N ASP A 205 22.19 19.94 3.38
CA ASP A 205 20.74 19.95 3.09
C ASP A 205 20.31 18.60 2.52
N ALA A 206 21.05 18.05 1.55
CA ALA A 206 20.80 16.74 0.97
C ALA A 206 20.89 15.60 2.00
N CYS A 207 21.92 15.65 2.88
CA CYS A 207 22.08 14.67 3.97
C CYS A 207 20.90 14.70 4.96
N VAL A 208 20.39 15.89 5.31
CA VAL A 208 19.23 15.99 6.21
C VAL A 208 17.96 15.49 5.54
N ILE A 209 17.73 15.82 4.27
CA ILE A 209 16.58 15.33 3.50
C ILE A 209 16.60 13.80 3.41
N LEU A 210 17.72 13.24 2.96
CA LEU A 210 17.88 11.78 2.83
C LEU A 210 17.83 11.09 4.21
N GLY A 211 18.52 11.65 5.21
CA GLY A 211 18.54 11.12 6.56
C GLY A 211 17.16 11.08 7.20
N ALA A 212 16.35 12.13 7.03
CA ALA A 212 14.97 12.15 7.52
C ALA A 212 14.10 11.11 6.81
N ALA A 213 14.25 10.96 5.48
CA ALA A 213 13.53 9.95 4.72
C ALA A 213 13.92 8.52 5.12
N LEU A 214 15.22 8.24 5.27
CA LEU A 214 15.72 6.94 5.73
C LEU A 214 15.22 6.64 7.15
N LEU A 215 15.32 7.61 8.05
CA LEU A 215 14.85 7.46 9.41
C LEU A 215 13.34 7.20 9.49
N ALA A 216 12.54 7.88 8.67
CA ALA A 216 11.10 7.59 8.54
C ALA A 216 10.80 6.21 7.94
N THR A 217 11.77 5.60 7.25
CA THR A 217 11.61 4.30 6.62
C THR A 217 12.05 3.15 7.55
N THR A 218 12.83 3.44 8.61
CA THR A 218 13.33 2.40 9.52
C THR A 218 12.25 1.48 10.08
N PRO A 219 11.03 1.93 10.44
CA PRO A 219 9.99 1.06 10.96
C PRO A 219 9.46 0.01 9.99
N ILE A 220 9.75 0.17 8.70
CA ILE A 220 9.34 -0.81 7.66
C ILE A 220 10.52 -1.57 7.05
N MET A 221 11.74 -1.38 7.59
CA MET A 221 12.96 -2.06 7.13
C MET A 221 13.12 -3.47 7.72
N HIS A 222 12.07 -4.25 7.74
CA HIS A 222 12.11 -5.67 8.08
C HIS A 222 11.55 -6.49 6.92
N THR A 223 11.60 -7.80 7.05
CA THR A 223 11.23 -8.74 5.98
C THR A 223 9.75 -8.81 5.69
N TYR A 224 8.91 -8.37 6.63
CA TYR A 224 7.47 -8.43 6.52
C TYR A 224 6.83 -7.06 6.26
N LEU A 225 5.55 -7.07 5.87
CA LEU A 225 4.67 -5.91 5.87
C LEU A 225 3.77 -5.94 7.11
N TYR A 226 3.50 -4.77 7.69
CA TYR A 226 2.48 -4.68 8.74
C TYR A 226 1.11 -4.99 8.15
N ASN A 227 0.30 -5.78 8.86
CA ASN A 227 -1.08 -5.95 8.47
C ASN A 227 -1.87 -4.70 8.85
N ALA A 228 -2.12 -3.88 7.86
CA ALA A 228 -2.81 -2.62 7.98
C ALA A 228 -4.15 -2.67 7.22
N ASP A 229 -5.08 -1.80 7.60
CA ASP A 229 -6.48 -1.86 7.15
C ASP A 229 -6.62 -1.89 5.61
N ASP A 230 -5.92 -0.98 4.88
CA ASP A 230 -6.02 -0.84 3.42
C ASP A 230 -4.85 -1.48 2.66
N LEU A 231 -3.90 -2.13 3.36
CA LEU A 231 -2.68 -2.66 2.74
C LEU A 231 -2.98 -3.59 1.57
N CYS A 232 -3.85 -4.56 1.81
CA CYS A 232 -4.16 -5.60 0.84
C CYS A 232 -4.82 -5.03 -0.42
N TYR A 233 -5.67 -4.05 -0.26
CA TYR A 233 -6.28 -3.32 -1.34
C TYR A 233 -5.23 -2.65 -2.25
N HIS A 234 -4.26 -1.96 -1.67
CA HIS A 234 -3.20 -1.30 -2.44
C HIS A 234 -2.23 -2.28 -3.10
N LEU A 235 -1.92 -3.40 -2.43
CA LEU A 235 -1.10 -4.46 -3.01
C LEU A 235 -1.80 -5.12 -4.21
N ALA A 236 -3.09 -5.42 -4.09
CA ALA A 236 -3.90 -5.97 -5.17
C ALA A 236 -3.96 -5.03 -6.38
N ARG A 237 -4.14 -3.73 -6.15
CA ARG A 237 -4.13 -2.73 -7.22
C ARG A 237 -2.78 -2.64 -7.92
N LEU A 238 -1.69 -2.74 -7.16
CA LEU A 238 -0.34 -2.73 -7.72
C LEU A 238 -0.10 -3.94 -8.64
N GLU A 239 -0.48 -5.14 -8.21
CA GLU A 239 -0.39 -6.36 -9.03
C GLU A 239 -1.32 -6.27 -10.25
N GLY A 240 -2.58 -5.86 -10.07
CA GLY A 240 -3.51 -5.69 -11.18
C GLY A 240 -3.05 -4.65 -12.21
N LEU A 241 -2.41 -3.55 -11.77
CA LEU A 241 -1.82 -2.57 -12.67
C LEU A 241 -0.65 -3.17 -13.47
N LYS A 242 0.23 -3.93 -12.82
CA LYS A 242 1.32 -4.67 -13.48
C LYS A 242 0.78 -5.61 -14.54
N ASP A 243 -0.24 -6.41 -14.20
CA ASP A 243 -0.84 -7.37 -15.13
C ASP A 243 -1.50 -6.65 -16.32
N GLY A 244 -2.21 -5.55 -16.08
CA GLY A 244 -2.77 -4.73 -17.15
C GLY A 244 -1.71 -4.19 -18.12
N ILE A 245 -0.58 -3.72 -17.60
CA ILE A 245 0.54 -3.24 -18.43
C ILE A 245 1.13 -4.40 -19.26
N LEU A 246 1.34 -5.58 -18.67
CA LEU A 246 1.86 -6.75 -19.37
C LEU A 246 0.90 -7.25 -20.45
N ASP A 247 -0.40 -7.07 -20.27
CA ASP A 247 -1.44 -7.37 -21.27
C ASP A 247 -1.57 -6.28 -22.36
N GLY A 248 -0.71 -5.25 -22.33
CA GLY A 248 -0.66 -4.17 -23.32
C GLY A 248 -1.54 -2.97 -23.03
N GLN A 249 -2.15 -2.88 -21.84
CA GLN A 249 -2.95 -1.74 -21.42
C GLN A 249 -2.07 -0.72 -20.69
N VAL A 250 -1.70 0.37 -21.36
CA VAL A 250 -0.87 1.42 -20.74
C VAL A 250 -1.64 2.15 -19.62
N ILE A 251 -2.94 2.31 -19.79
CA ILE A 251 -3.86 2.95 -18.82
C ILE A 251 -4.98 1.95 -18.53
N PRO A 252 -4.75 0.94 -17.65
CA PRO A 252 -5.77 -0.04 -17.32
C PRO A 252 -6.92 0.61 -16.55
N VAL A 253 -8.10 0.60 -17.13
CA VAL A 253 -9.32 1.13 -16.53
C VAL A 253 -9.92 0.12 -15.56
N ASN A 254 -10.00 -1.15 -15.99
CA ASN A 254 -10.42 -2.28 -15.18
C ASN A 254 -9.23 -3.20 -14.97
N ILE A 255 -9.11 -3.72 -13.75
CA ILE A 255 -8.09 -4.68 -13.37
C ILE A 255 -8.74 -5.89 -12.71
N LEU A 256 -8.14 -7.06 -12.88
CA LEU A 256 -8.61 -8.32 -12.31
C LEU A 256 -7.60 -8.91 -11.32
N PRO A 257 -7.26 -8.20 -10.24
CA PRO A 257 -6.29 -8.72 -9.28
C PRO A 257 -6.87 -9.92 -8.54
N GLU A 258 -6.09 -10.97 -8.39
CA GLU A 258 -6.49 -12.19 -7.71
C GLU A 258 -6.95 -11.97 -6.26
N GLY A 259 -6.32 -11.01 -5.58
CA GLY A 259 -6.63 -10.70 -4.18
C GLY A 259 -7.97 -10.02 -3.93
N LEU A 260 -8.72 -9.61 -4.96
CA LEU A 260 -10.03 -9.00 -4.85
C LEU A 260 -11.15 -10.01 -5.20
N GLN A 261 -11.00 -11.24 -4.78
CA GLN A 261 -11.98 -12.33 -4.92
C GLN A 261 -12.51 -12.54 -6.34
N ASN A 262 -11.67 -12.31 -7.33
CA ASN A 262 -11.97 -12.51 -8.76
C ASN A 262 -13.06 -11.61 -9.36
N ASN A 263 -13.66 -10.69 -8.62
CA ASN A 263 -14.77 -9.89 -9.15
C ASN A 263 -14.33 -8.70 -10.03
N GLY A 264 -13.02 -8.44 -10.10
CA GLY A 264 -12.48 -7.28 -10.80
C GLY A 264 -12.60 -5.98 -9.98
N TYR A 265 -11.94 -4.95 -10.46
CA TYR A 265 -11.94 -3.63 -9.84
C TYR A 265 -11.80 -2.54 -10.89
N MET A 266 -12.66 -1.53 -10.79
CA MET A 266 -12.59 -0.37 -11.68
C MET A 266 -11.49 0.58 -11.22
N ASN A 267 -10.29 0.40 -11.77
CA ASN A 267 -9.10 1.16 -11.41
C ASN A 267 -9.22 2.67 -11.69
N ALA A 268 -10.07 3.05 -12.67
CA ALA A 268 -10.35 4.45 -12.99
C ALA A 268 -10.96 5.24 -11.82
N MET A 269 -11.58 4.56 -10.84
CA MET A 269 -12.25 5.20 -9.70
C MET A 269 -11.30 5.63 -8.58
N TYR A 270 -10.04 5.24 -8.61
CA TYR A 270 -9.06 5.63 -7.60
C TYR A 270 -7.72 5.99 -8.25
N PRO A 271 -7.06 7.09 -7.86
CA PRO A 271 -5.81 7.52 -8.49
C PRO A 271 -4.71 6.46 -8.41
N TYR A 272 -3.96 6.28 -9.49
CA TYR A 272 -2.95 5.21 -9.59
C TYR A 272 -1.62 5.63 -10.23
N LEU A 273 -1.39 6.93 -10.46
CA LEU A 273 -0.13 7.41 -11.07
C LEU A 273 1.11 6.87 -10.35
N PHE A 274 1.15 6.97 -9.02
CA PHE A 274 2.33 6.57 -8.26
C PHE A 274 2.49 5.04 -8.18
N LEU A 275 1.42 4.27 -8.39
CA LEU A 275 1.49 2.81 -8.43
C LEU A 275 2.29 2.30 -9.64
N TYR A 276 2.42 3.08 -10.73
CA TYR A 276 3.27 2.70 -11.87
C TYR A 276 4.72 2.43 -11.47
N ILE A 277 5.25 3.13 -10.47
CA ILE A 277 6.61 2.89 -9.97
C ILE A 277 6.70 1.47 -9.40
N GLY A 278 5.76 1.09 -8.54
CA GLY A 278 5.71 -0.25 -7.97
C GLY A 278 5.42 -1.33 -9.03
N ALA A 279 4.49 -1.07 -9.95
CA ALA A 279 4.18 -1.98 -11.05
C ALA A 279 5.40 -2.22 -11.95
N PHE A 280 6.17 -1.17 -12.26
CA PHE A 280 7.42 -1.28 -13.01
C PHE A 280 8.46 -2.14 -12.26
N LEU A 281 8.62 -1.94 -10.96
CA LEU A 281 9.49 -2.78 -10.14
C LEU A 281 9.05 -4.24 -10.18
N ARG A 282 7.74 -4.52 -10.12
CA ARG A 282 7.18 -5.87 -10.25
C ARG A 282 7.47 -6.47 -11.63
N ILE A 283 7.34 -5.69 -12.70
CA ILE A 283 7.72 -6.12 -14.06
C ILE A 283 9.21 -6.49 -14.10
N CYS A 284 10.05 -5.73 -13.40
CA CYS A 284 11.47 -6.05 -13.20
C CYS A 284 11.72 -7.19 -12.21
N ARG A 285 10.67 -7.87 -11.73
CA ARG A 285 10.71 -9.02 -10.81
C ARG A 285 11.20 -8.71 -9.40
N VAL A 286 11.15 -7.46 -9.00
CA VAL A 286 11.29 -7.06 -7.60
C VAL A 286 10.07 -7.59 -6.83
N SER A 287 10.27 -8.12 -5.63
CA SER A 287 9.18 -8.69 -4.83
C SER A 287 8.08 -7.66 -4.54
N LEU A 288 6.84 -8.13 -4.32
CA LEU A 288 5.70 -7.25 -4.06
C LEU A 288 5.91 -6.43 -2.79
N ALA A 289 6.35 -7.10 -1.71
CA ALA A 289 6.62 -6.44 -0.44
C ALA A 289 7.71 -5.37 -0.56
N PHE A 290 8.81 -5.69 -1.26
CA PHE A 290 9.89 -4.75 -1.45
C PHE A 290 9.49 -3.59 -2.38
N SER A 291 8.74 -3.85 -3.47
CA SER A 291 8.20 -2.83 -4.36
C SER A 291 7.30 -1.83 -3.61
N TYR A 292 6.46 -2.34 -2.69
CA TYR A 292 5.63 -1.49 -1.83
C TYR A 292 6.47 -0.66 -0.85
N LYS A 293 7.51 -1.24 -0.24
CA LYS A 293 8.45 -0.51 0.64
C LYS A 293 9.23 0.58 -0.08
N VAL A 294 9.61 0.33 -1.34
CA VAL A 294 10.22 1.37 -2.18
C VAL A 294 9.26 2.53 -2.41
N LEU A 295 7.97 2.27 -2.65
CA LEU A 295 6.96 3.33 -2.75
C LEU A 295 6.85 4.14 -1.46
N LEU A 296 6.84 3.48 -0.30
CA LEU A 296 6.81 4.16 1.00
C LEU A 296 8.08 4.97 1.26
N PHE A 297 9.26 4.46 0.91
CA PHE A 297 10.50 5.22 0.96
C PHE A 297 10.45 6.46 0.08
N LEU A 298 9.97 6.33 -1.16
CA LEU A 298 9.81 7.46 -2.08
C LEU A 298 8.78 8.47 -1.57
N ALA A 299 7.73 8.01 -0.88
CA ALA A 299 6.76 8.89 -0.22
C ALA A 299 7.41 9.67 0.94
N ASN A 300 8.28 9.04 1.73
CA ASN A 300 9.04 9.70 2.78
C ASN A 300 10.03 10.72 2.21
N LEU A 301 10.77 10.34 1.16
CA LEU A 301 11.70 11.23 0.47
C LEU A 301 10.96 12.41 -0.19
N GLY A 302 9.85 12.15 -0.87
CA GLY A 302 8.99 13.18 -1.48
C GLY A 302 8.50 14.18 -0.44
N SER A 303 8.08 13.71 0.74
CA SER A 303 7.65 14.58 1.84
C SER A 303 8.76 15.47 2.36
N ALA A 304 9.96 14.91 2.53
CA ALA A 304 11.15 15.66 2.93
C ALA A 304 11.51 16.75 1.91
N VAL A 305 11.50 16.40 0.61
CA VAL A 305 11.79 17.33 -0.49
C VAL A 305 10.73 18.41 -0.61
N CYS A 306 9.44 18.07 -0.53
CA CYS A 306 8.35 19.05 -0.63
C CYS A 306 8.34 20.01 0.57
N ALA A 307 8.55 19.51 1.79
CA ALA A 307 8.67 20.36 2.97
C ALA A 307 9.87 21.33 2.86
N TYR A 308 11.04 20.81 2.43
CA TYR A 308 12.22 21.63 2.16
C TYR A 308 11.94 22.73 1.12
N ALA A 309 11.43 22.37 -0.06
CA ALA A 309 11.19 23.30 -1.14
C ALA A 309 10.16 24.37 -0.75
N ALA A 310 9.06 23.95 -0.13
CA ALA A 310 7.95 24.80 0.27
C ALA A 310 8.39 25.83 1.31
N VAL A 311 8.98 25.40 2.42
CA VAL A 311 9.43 26.33 3.49
C VAL A 311 10.58 27.21 3.01
N LYS A 312 11.55 26.66 2.25
CA LYS A 312 12.65 27.44 1.66
C LYS A 312 12.16 28.53 0.72
N SER A 313 11.02 28.32 0.06
CA SER A 313 10.43 29.34 -0.80
C SER A 313 9.90 30.57 -0.05
N MET A 314 9.62 30.44 1.24
CA MET A 314 8.99 31.45 2.08
C MET A 314 9.95 32.11 3.07
N VAL A 315 10.98 31.40 3.58
CA VAL A 315 11.93 31.91 4.55
C VAL A 315 13.39 31.69 4.14
N LYS A 316 14.26 32.62 4.58
CA LYS A 316 15.71 32.55 4.32
C LYS A 316 16.47 31.75 5.39
N SER A 317 15.84 31.45 6.52
CA SER A 317 16.50 30.73 7.64
C SER A 317 16.68 29.25 7.27
N ARG A 318 17.90 28.86 6.88
CA ARG A 318 18.26 27.49 6.56
C ARG A 318 17.91 26.52 7.71
N ARG A 319 18.13 26.93 8.97
CA ARG A 319 17.81 26.10 10.15
C ARG A 319 16.32 25.78 10.22
N SER A 320 15.46 26.79 10.01
CA SER A 320 14.00 26.58 10.01
C SER A 320 13.55 25.72 8.84
N VAL A 321 14.21 25.83 7.67
CA VAL A 321 13.96 24.95 6.52
C VAL A 321 14.31 23.51 6.85
N LEU A 322 15.50 23.26 7.41
CA LEU A 322 15.91 21.89 7.76
C LEU A 322 15.09 21.31 8.92
N LEU A 323 14.71 22.14 9.91
CA LEU A 323 13.78 21.75 10.96
C LEU A 323 12.44 21.27 10.36
N SER A 324 11.90 22.01 9.40
CA SER A 324 10.63 21.62 8.75
C SER A 324 10.70 20.28 8.05
N VAL A 325 11.85 19.94 7.44
CA VAL A 325 12.08 18.62 6.83
C VAL A 325 11.89 17.52 7.86
N VAL A 326 12.58 17.62 8.98
CA VAL A 326 12.53 16.61 10.05
C VAL A 326 11.12 16.51 10.64
N LEU A 327 10.52 17.65 11.01
CA LEU A 327 9.20 17.68 11.65
C LEU A 327 8.10 17.10 10.76
N TYR A 328 8.13 17.41 9.47
CA TYR A 328 7.09 16.94 8.56
C TYR A 328 7.24 15.47 8.18
N THR A 329 8.48 15.05 7.90
CA THR A 329 8.74 13.67 7.48
C THR A 329 8.46 12.67 8.61
N LEU A 330 8.71 13.07 9.87
CA LEU A 330 8.56 12.22 11.05
C LEU A 330 7.29 12.49 11.86
N MET A 331 6.29 13.20 11.31
CA MET A 331 5.06 13.48 12.06
C MET A 331 4.25 12.20 12.31
N PRO A 332 3.61 12.04 13.49
CA PRO A 332 2.90 10.81 13.88
C PRO A 332 1.83 10.38 12.89
N TYR A 333 1.04 11.30 12.38
CA TYR A 333 -0.06 11.00 11.46
C TYR A 333 0.38 10.28 10.18
N ARG A 334 1.62 10.54 9.70
CA ARG A 334 2.19 9.78 8.57
C ARG A 334 2.44 8.32 8.92
N PHE A 335 3.01 8.08 10.11
CA PHE A 335 3.25 6.71 10.58
C PHE A 335 1.95 5.94 10.81
N THR A 336 0.92 6.60 11.33
CA THR A 336 -0.42 5.99 11.43
C THR A 336 -0.93 5.52 10.07
N ASN A 337 -0.81 6.36 9.03
CA ASN A 337 -1.23 5.99 7.68
C ASN A 337 -0.36 4.86 7.07
N ILE A 338 0.94 4.84 7.35
CA ILE A 338 1.87 3.81 6.83
C ILE A 338 1.70 2.47 7.55
N LEU A 339 1.64 2.48 8.89
CA LEU A 339 1.79 1.28 9.71
C LEU A 339 0.46 0.68 10.17
N SER A 340 -0.52 1.52 10.52
CA SER A 340 -1.79 1.07 11.07
C SER A 340 -2.87 1.00 10.01
N ARG A 341 -3.02 2.05 9.21
CA ARG A 341 -4.04 2.09 8.17
C ARG A 341 -3.61 1.39 6.88
N GLY A 342 -2.32 1.46 6.52
CA GLY A 342 -1.85 1.00 5.22
C GLY A 342 -2.43 1.81 4.05
N ASP A 343 -2.95 3.01 4.33
CA ASP A 343 -3.54 3.90 3.33
C ASP A 343 -2.44 4.57 2.52
N LEU A 344 -2.03 3.91 1.45
CA LEU A 344 -1.03 4.42 0.52
C LEU A 344 -1.50 5.70 -0.16
N GLY A 345 -2.79 5.80 -0.46
CA GLY A 345 -3.35 6.97 -1.13
C GLY A 345 -3.19 8.24 -0.32
N GLU A 346 -3.62 8.22 0.94
CA GLU A 346 -3.47 9.37 1.84
C GLU A 346 -2.00 9.62 2.20
N THR A 347 -1.19 8.55 2.37
CA THR A 347 0.26 8.66 2.59
C THR A 347 0.96 9.43 1.46
N LEU A 348 0.58 9.16 0.21
CA LEU A 348 1.09 9.88 -0.97
C LEU A 348 0.56 11.31 -1.05
N ALA A 349 -0.72 11.54 -0.72
CA ALA A 349 -1.30 12.88 -0.74
C ALA A 349 -0.63 13.81 0.30
N LEU A 350 -0.22 13.28 1.45
CA LEU A 350 0.51 14.03 2.46
C LEU A 350 1.84 14.60 1.95
N ILE A 351 2.46 14.03 0.91
CA ILE A 351 3.67 14.58 0.27
C ILE A 351 3.44 16.02 -0.17
N PHE A 352 2.24 16.32 -0.67
CA PHE A 352 1.95 17.52 -1.44
C PHE A 352 1.34 18.67 -0.65
N TRP A 353 0.89 18.44 0.60
CA TRP A 353 0.34 19.50 1.43
C TRP A 353 1.26 20.71 1.62
N PRO A 354 2.58 20.56 1.87
CA PRO A 354 3.48 21.71 1.94
C PRO A 354 3.49 22.54 0.64
N MET A 355 3.39 21.87 -0.53
CA MET A 355 3.38 22.56 -1.81
C MET A 355 2.07 23.34 -2.03
N VAL A 356 0.94 22.81 -1.57
CA VAL A 356 -0.36 23.51 -1.60
C VAL A 356 -0.28 24.81 -0.80
N ILE A 357 0.16 24.72 0.46
CA ILE A 357 0.26 25.89 1.37
C ILE A 357 1.22 26.95 0.82
N ALA A 358 2.42 26.54 0.37
CA ALA A 358 3.37 27.47 -0.23
C ALA A 358 2.86 28.06 -1.55
N GLY A 359 2.19 27.26 -2.38
CA GLY A 359 1.60 27.70 -3.62
C GLY A 359 0.51 28.77 -3.41
N LEU A 360 -0.39 28.54 -2.47
CA LEU A 360 -1.41 29.53 -2.08
C LEU A 360 -0.77 30.80 -1.53
N TYR A 361 0.24 30.69 -0.68
CA TYR A 361 1.01 31.86 -0.22
C TYR A 361 1.55 32.67 -1.39
N HIS A 362 2.20 32.01 -2.37
CA HIS A 362 2.80 32.69 -3.50
C HIS A 362 1.75 33.31 -4.43
N ILE A 363 0.60 32.69 -4.60
CA ILE A 363 -0.51 33.25 -5.36
C ILE A 363 -1.09 34.47 -4.64
N VAL A 364 -1.31 34.39 -3.33
CA VAL A 364 -2.00 35.46 -2.60
C VAL A 364 -1.08 36.65 -2.33
N MET A 365 0.18 36.44 -1.95
CA MET A 365 1.03 37.53 -1.49
C MET A 365 2.54 37.37 -1.71
N GLY A 366 3.01 36.16 -2.06
CA GLY A 366 4.42 35.89 -2.27
C GLY A 366 4.90 36.20 -3.69
N ASP A 367 5.90 35.45 -4.16
CA ASP A 367 6.49 35.57 -5.48
C ASP A 367 5.55 34.93 -6.54
N ARG A 368 4.97 35.73 -7.40
CA ARG A 368 4.05 35.29 -8.44
C ARG A 368 4.65 34.24 -9.36
N LYS A 369 5.94 34.26 -9.62
CA LYS A 369 6.62 33.26 -10.47
C LYS A 369 6.54 31.84 -9.91
N LYS A 370 6.22 31.68 -8.62
CA LYS A 370 6.12 30.39 -7.94
C LYS A 370 4.69 29.81 -7.87
N TRP A 371 3.79 30.28 -8.71
CA TRP A 371 2.40 29.76 -8.80
C TRP A 371 2.35 28.25 -9.06
N TYR A 372 3.36 27.71 -9.72
CA TYR A 372 3.49 26.27 -10.03
C TYR A 372 3.59 25.39 -8.79
N PHE A 373 3.92 25.93 -7.62
CA PHE A 373 3.85 25.17 -6.36
C PHE A 373 2.43 24.65 -6.11
N LEU A 374 1.41 25.46 -6.39
CA LEU A 374 0.01 25.02 -6.27
C LEU A 374 -0.32 23.94 -7.27
N VAL A 375 0.18 24.03 -8.50
CA VAL A 375 -0.02 22.99 -9.52
C VAL A 375 0.54 21.65 -9.07
N ILE A 376 1.80 21.65 -8.59
CA ILE A 376 2.45 20.44 -8.07
C ILE A 376 1.67 19.89 -6.87
N GLY A 377 1.29 20.78 -5.94
CA GLY A 377 0.56 20.39 -4.74
C GLY A 377 -0.80 19.79 -5.04
N PHE A 378 -1.60 20.48 -5.86
CA PHE A 378 -2.95 20.03 -6.18
C PHE A 378 -2.94 18.78 -7.07
N SER A 379 -2.14 18.77 -8.14
CA SER A 379 -2.04 17.61 -9.04
C SER A 379 -1.50 16.39 -8.30
N GLY A 380 -0.49 16.56 -7.43
CA GLY A 380 0.04 15.48 -6.64
C GLY A 380 -1.00 14.87 -5.69
N ALA A 381 -1.78 15.70 -5.01
CA ALA A 381 -2.87 15.23 -4.15
C ALA A 381 -3.96 14.52 -4.97
N LEU A 382 -4.32 15.06 -6.15
CA LEU A 382 -5.33 14.48 -7.04
C LEU A 382 -4.89 13.12 -7.59
N GLN A 383 -3.61 12.95 -7.90
CA GLN A 383 -3.05 11.68 -8.37
C GLN A 383 -2.71 10.69 -7.25
N SER A 384 -3.01 11.04 -6.00
CA SER A 384 -2.74 10.20 -4.82
C SER A 384 -4.01 9.65 -4.20
N HIS A 385 -4.95 10.55 -3.80
CA HIS A 385 -6.09 10.17 -2.97
C HIS A 385 -7.29 11.09 -3.23
N ILE A 386 -8.40 10.49 -3.65
CA ILE A 386 -9.57 11.27 -4.09
C ILE A 386 -10.16 12.14 -2.97
N LEU A 387 -10.24 11.62 -1.73
CA LEU A 387 -10.78 12.39 -0.62
C LEU A 387 -9.85 13.54 -0.19
N SER A 388 -8.52 13.37 -0.32
CA SER A 388 -7.57 14.45 -0.05
C SER A 388 -7.75 15.63 -1.00
N VAL A 389 -8.25 15.40 -2.21
CA VAL A 389 -8.57 16.48 -3.17
C VAL A 389 -9.66 17.39 -2.59
N ALA A 390 -10.69 16.84 -1.95
CA ALA A 390 -11.77 17.63 -1.34
C ALA A 390 -11.21 18.57 -0.25
N TYR A 391 -10.30 18.08 0.60
CA TYR A 391 -9.65 18.90 1.62
C TYR A 391 -8.75 19.99 1.00
N VAL A 392 -7.97 19.63 -0.02
CA VAL A 392 -7.12 20.60 -0.73
C VAL A 392 -7.98 21.66 -1.42
N ALA A 393 -9.06 21.27 -2.10
CA ALA A 393 -9.98 22.17 -2.77
C ALA A 393 -10.66 23.12 -1.74
N ALA A 394 -11.09 22.60 -0.60
CA ALA A 394 -11.66 23.42 0.48
C ALA A 394 -10.66 24.46 1.00
N VAL A 395 -9.41 24.07 1.24
CA VAL A 395 -8.34 25.01 1.67
C VAL A 395 -8.08 26.06 0.58
N CYS A 396 -8.02 25.67 -0.68
CA CYS A 396 -7.88 26.60 -1.79
C CYS A 396 -9.05 27.60 -1.83
N LEU A 397 -10.28 27.09 -1.74
CA LEU A 397 -11.48 27.92 -1.76
C LEU A 397 -11.50 28.93 -0.58
N ILE A 398 -11.29 28.46 0.66
CA ILE A 398 -11.22 29.30 1.85
C ILE A 398 -10.16 30.39 1.68
N THR A 399 -8.96 30.00 1.21
CA THR A 399 -7.87 30.96 1.00
C THR A 399 -8.22 32.01 -0.04
N VAL A 400 -8.79 31.58 -1.19
CA VAL A 400 -9.18 32.49 -2.27
C VAL A 400 -10.27 33.44 -1.81
N LEU A 401 -11.28 32.97 -1.07
CA LEU A 401 -12.37 33.81 -0.55
C LEU A 401 -11.86 34.83 0.46
N LEU A 402 -11.02 34.43 1.42
CA LEU A 402 -10.47 35.35 2.42
C LEU A 402 -9.54 36.43 1.84
N TYR A 403 -8.83 36.11 0.76
CA TYR A 403 -7.89 37.01 0.12
C TYR A 403 -8.41 37.56 -1.24
N CYS A 404 -9.70 37.40 -1.55
CA CYS A 404 -10.28 37.77 -2.84
C CYS A 404 -10.02 39.24 -3.23
N VAL A 405 -10.22 40.18 -2.30
CA VAL A 405 -9.96 41.61 -2.52
C VAL A 405 -8.51 41.86 -2.94
N ARG A 406 -7.56 41.21 -2.29
CA ARG A 406 -6.14 41.34 -2.63
C ARG A 406 -5.81 40.68 -3.97
N ILE A 407 -6.36 39.50 -4.23
CA ILE A 407 -6.16 38.77 -5.49
C ILE A 407 -6.62 39.60 -6.66
N VAL A 408 -7.80 40.25 -6.55
CA VAL A 408 -8.34 41.12 -7.60
C VAL A 408 -7.54 42.41 -7.72
N LYS A 409 -7.30 43.12 -6.61
CA LYS A 409 -6.58 44.42 -6.60
C LYS A 409 -5.18 44.31 -7.20
N ASP A 410 -4.46 43.24 -6.81
CA ASP A 410 -3.08 42.99 -7.24
C ASP A 410 -3.02 42.19 -8.55
N LYS A 411 -4.14 41.92 -9.23
CA LYS A 411 -4.28 41.15 -10.48
C LYS A 411 -3.64 39.74 -10.38
N ARG A 412 -3.68 39.12 -9.21
CA ARG A 412 -3.08 37.78 -8.92
C ARG A 412 -4.00 36.63 -9.37
N TYR A 413 -5.22 36.93 -9.80
CA TYR A 413 -6.11 35.96 -10.42
C TYR A 413 -5.52 35.32 -11.69
N VAL A 414 -4.58 36.01 -12.36
CA VAL A 414 -3.90 35.49 -13.54
C VAL A 414 -3.10 34.25 -13.21
N GLU A 415 -2.31 34.29 -12.10
CA GLU A 415 -1.54 33.15 -11.61
C GLU A 415 -2.46 32.03 -11.11
N LEU A 416 -3.58 32.38 -10.48
CA LEU A 416 -4.57 31.40 -10.04
C LEU A 416 -5.21 30.68 -11.24
N ILE A 417 -5.60 31.40 -12.30
CA ILE A 417 -6.14 30.82 -13.54
C ILE A 417 -5.10 29.93 -14.21
N LYS A 418 -3.84 30.37 -14.31
CA LYS A 418 -2.75 29.54 -14.85
C LYS A 418 -2.58 28.26 -14.05
N ALA A 419 -2.61 28.35 -12.71
CA ALA A 419 -2.49 27.20 -11.85
C ALA A 419 -3.67 26.22 -12.05
N ALA A 420 -4.89 26.73 -12.09
CA ALA A 420 -6.08 25.91 -12.32
C ALA A 420 -6.05 25.25 -13.72
N ALA A 421 -5.77 26.01 -14.77
CA ALA A 421 -5.73 25.50 -16.14
C ALA A 421 -4.66 24.41 -16.32
N LEU A 422 -3.45 24.62 -15.78
CA LEU A 422 -2.38 23.64 -15.88
C LEU A 422 -2.68 22.40 -15.01
N THR A 423 -3.28 22.58 -13.83
CA THR A 423 -3.72 21.45 -13.00
C THR A 423 -4.74 20.59 -13.74
N VAL A 424 -5.75 21.20 -14.36
CA VAL A 424 -6.74 20.46 -15.18
C VAL A 424 -6.05 19.72 -16.31
N LEU A 425 -5.22 20.41 -17.09
CA LEU A 425 -4.55 19.84 -18.26
C LEU A 425 -3.69 18.61 -17.90
N LEU A 426 -2.89 18.71 -16.83
CA LEU A 426 -2.00 17.61 -16.39
C LEU A 426 -2.78 16.38 -15.88
N ASN A 427 -4.03 16.57 -15.48
CA ASN A 427 -4.81 15.50 -14.85
C ASN A 427 -5.95 14.97 -15.75
N LEU A 428 -6.11 15.47 -16.98
CA LEU A 428 -7.17 15.03 -17.91
C LEU A 428 -7.17 13.53 -18.14
N TRP A 429 -6.01 12.92 -18.26
CA TRP A 429 -5.85 11.48 -18.52
C TRP A 429 -6.49 10.59 -17.44
N TYR A 430 -6.60 11.09 -16.20
CA TYR A 430 -7.25 10.43 -15.09
C TYR A 430 -8.70 10.94 -14.88
N VAL A 431 -8.88 12.25 -14.89
CA VAL A 431 -10.18 12.89 -14.60
C VAL A 431 -11.24 12.54 -15.65
N VAL A 432 -10.86 12.48 -16.92
CA VAL A 432 -11.81 12.16 -17.99
C VAL A 432 -12.37 10.74 -17.87
N PRO A 433 -11.54 9.67 -17.73
CA PRO A 433 -12.05 8.34 -17.45
C PRO A 433 -12.85 8.28 -16.15
N PHE A 434 -12.37 8.88 -15.06
CA PHE A 434 -13.08 8.90 -13.78
C PHE A 434 -14.51 9.47 -13.95
N VAL A 435 -14.65 10.66 -14.56
CA VAL A 435 -15.95 11.29 -14.78
C VAL A 435 -16.83 10.45 -15.70
N TYR A 436 -16.23 9.91 -16.78
CA TYR A 436 -16.97 9.06 -17.73
C TYR A 436 -17.58 7.85 -17.03
N TYR A 437 -16.80 7.07 -16.31
CA TYR A 437 -17.28 5.88 -15.62
C TYR A 437 -18.20 6.20 -14.44
N TYR A 438 -17.92 7.27 -13.69
CA TYR A 438 -18.76 7.70 -12.56
C TYR A 438 -20.20 8.02 -12.97
N TYR A 439 -20.40 8.55 -14.19
CA TYR A 439 -21.74 8.91 -14.68
C TYR A 439 -22.37 7.82 -15.56
N ASN A 440 -21.60 6.94 -16.18
CA ASN A 440 -22.15 5.94 -17.11
C ASN A 440 -22.26 4.54 -16.48
N GLU A 441 -21.64 4.31 -15.30
CA GLU A 441 -21.80 3.08 -14.56
C GLU A 441 -22.85 3.22 -13.46
N GLU A 442 -23.63 2.17 -13.29
CA GLU A 442 -24.60 2.05 -12.19
C GLU A 442 -23.90 1.60 -10.89
N LEU A 443 -23.02 2.46 -10.36
CA LEU A 443 -22.24 2.17 -9.16
C LEU A 443 -23.08 2.34 -7.89
N ASP A 444 -22.88 1.46 -6.93
CA ASP A 444 -23.43 1.60 -5.59
C ASP A 444 -22.64 2.67 -4.81
N LYS A 445 -23.13 3.91 -4.87
CA LYS A 445 -22.49 5.07 -4.25
C LYS A 445 -22.78 5.20 -2.76
N GLU A 446 -23.79 4.50 -2.25
CA GLU A 446 -24.14 4.54 -0.82
C GLU A 446 -23.10 3.79 0.04
N VAL A 447 -22.48 2.77 -0.50
CA VAL A 447 -21.40 2.02 0.17
C VAL A 447 -20.17 2.87 0.47
N LEU A 448 -19.96 3.96 -0.27
CA LEU A 448 -18.86 4.90 -0.04
C LEU A 448 -19.05 5.80 1.18
N ARG A 449 -20.26 5.82 1.76
CA ARG A 449 -20.62 6.69 2.87
C ARG A 449 -20.46 5.98 4.20
N TRP A 450 -19.73 6.61 5.11
CA TRP A 450 -19.54 6.09 6.48
C TRP A 450 -20.46 6.80 7.46
N SER A 451 -21.45 6.08 8.00
CA SER A 451 -22.43 6.65 8.92
C SER A 451 -21.90 6.95 10.34
N GLY A 452 -20.82 6.27 10.74
CA GLY A 452 -20.20 6.40 12.06
C GLY A 452 -19.19 7.56 12.21
N TYR A 453 -19.30 8.62 11.41
CA TYR A 453 -18.34 9.73 11.41
C TYR A 453 -18.02 10.29 12.79
N TYR A 454 -19.03 10.57 13.63
CA TYR A 454 -18.84 11.16 14.95
C TYR A 454 -18.23 10.20 15.98
N GLU A 455 -18.40 8.88 15.80
CA GLU A 455 -17.86 7.84 16.68
C GLU A 455 -16.33 7.73 16.57
N GLN A 456 -15.80 8.22 15.47
CA GLN A 456 -14.37 8.19 15.14
C GLN A 456 -13.63 9.48 15.52
N SER A 457 -14.27 10.31 16.37
CA SER A 457 -13.65 11.54 16.89
C SER A 457 -12.53 11.21 17.88
N ILE A 458 -11.50 12.07 17.88
CA ILE A 458 -10.29 11.88 18.69
C ILE A 458 -10.44 12.55 20.05
N ASN A 459 -10.00 11.88 21.12
CA ASN A 459 -9.88 12.51 22.43
C ASN A 459 -8.65 13.44 22.49
N LEU A 460 -8.74 14.54 23.23
CA LEU A 460 -7.61 15.47 23.38
C LEU A 460 -6.34 14.82 23.96
N SER A 461 -6.50 13.83 24.84
CA SER A 461 -5.39 13.07 25.40
C SER A 461 -4.57 12.35 24.30
N ASN A 462 -5.22 11.95 23.22
CA ASN A 462 -4.55 11.27 22.11
C ASN A 462 -3.68 12.21 21.28
N MET A 463 -3.94 13.53 21.32
CA MET A 463 -3.18 14.51 20.54
C MET A 463 -1.70 14.61 20.96
N THR A 464 -1.37 14.22 22.19
CA THR A 464 -0.02 14.25 22.74
C THR A 464 0.69 12.90 22.71
N GLN A 465 -0.04 11.83 22.38
CA GLN A 465 0.52 10.49 22.42
C GLN A 465 1.50 10.29 21.27
N SER A 466 2.61 9.66 21.58
CA SER A 466 3.44 9.00 20.56
C SER A 466 2.71 7.74 20.07
N LEU A 467 3.04 7.32 18.86
CA LEU A 467 2.43 6.14 18.26
C LEU A 467 2.56 4.92 19.18
N SER A 468 1.44 4.48 19.73
CA SER A 468 1.30 3.14 20.25
C SER A 468 0.53 2.33 19.21
N LEU A 469 1.16 1.33 18.65
CA LEU A 469 0.50 0.38 17.74
C LEU A 469 -0.50 -0.51 18.49
N TYR A 470 -0.59 -0.36 19.81
CA TYR A 470 -1.42 -1.21 20.69
C TYR A 470 -2.91 -1.05 20.50
N ASN A 471 -3.39 0.12 20.23
CA ASN A 471 -4.78 0.34 19.87
C ASN A 471 -4.83 0.94 18.47
N LYS A 472 -5.52 0.36 17.54
CA LYS A 472 -5.71 0.79 16.15
C LYS A 472 -6.21 2.25 15.96
N GLN A 473 -6.23 3.07 17.03
CA GLN A 473 -6.90 4.36 17.08
C GLN A 473 -5.99 5.55 17.40
N TYR A 474 -4.67 5.46 17.26
CA TYR A 474 -3.82 6.60 17.60
C TYR A 474 -3.59 7.55 16.43
N PHE A 475 -4.56 8.43 16.29
CA PHE A 475 -4.43 9.60 15.44
C PHE A 475 -3.97 10.78 16.30
N SER A 476 -2.76 11.28 16.06
CA SER A 476 -2.13 12.32 16.86
C SER A 476 -1.43 13.37 15.99
N LEU A 477 -1.39 14.61 16.49
CA LEU A 477 -0.49 15.65 15.97
C LEU A 477 0.94 15.41 16.45
N GLY A 478 1.09 14.85 17.64
CA GLY A 478 2.36 14.68 18.33
C GLY A 478 2.89 15.96 18.99
N LEU A 479 3.74 15.75 19.99
CA LEU A 479 4.27 16.84 20.83
C LEU A 479 5.05 17.90 20.04
N ALA A 480 5.75 17.49 18.97
CA ALA A 480 6.53 18.42 18.16
C ALA A 480 5.67 19.43 17.39
N LEU A 481 4.56 19.00 16.79
CA LEU A 481 3.63 19.91 16.10
C LEU A 481 2.78 20.73 17.07
N LEU A 482 2.45 20.19 18.25
CA LEU A 482 1.88 20.97 19.35
C LEU A 482 2.87 22.04 19.86
N GLY A 483 4.16 21.72 19.87
CA GLY A 483 5.22 22.72 20.11
C GLY A 483 5.25 23.82 19.03
N CYS A 484 5.02 23.48 17.77
CA CYS A 484 4.87 24.45 16.68
C CYS A 484 3.64 25.36 16.88
N LEU A 485 2.52 24.80 17.36
CA LEU A 485 1.36 25.60 17.79
C LEU A 485 1.75 26.56 18.92
N GLY A 486 2.47 26.07 19.95
CA GLY A 486 3.00 26.90 21.05
C GLY A 486 3.90 28.05 20.55
N ILE A 487 4.76 27.78 19.56
CA ILE A 487 5.58 28.84 18.92
C ILE A 487 4.67 29.90 18.27
N GLY A 488 3.59 29.47 17.60
CA GLY A 488 2.60 30.39 17.04
C GLY A 488 1.96 31.29 18.10
N VAL A 489 1.55 30.72 19.25
CA VAL A 489 1.01 31.49 20.40
C VAL A 489 2.03 32.48 20.92
N ILE A 490 3.28 32.07 21.18
CA ILE A 490 4.35 32.96 21.63
C ILE A 490 4.58 34.08 20.61
N TYR A 491 4.60 33.77 19.33
CA TYR A 491 4.75 34.75 18.26
C TYR A 491 3.64 35.82 18.31
N LEU A 492 2.38 35.37 18.46
CA LEU A 492 1.21 36.27 18.53
C LEU A 492 1.23 37.17 19.78
N LEU A 493 1.69 36.64 20.91
CA LEU A 493 1.67 37.36 22.20
C LEU A 493 2.87 38.27 22.41
N CYS A 494 4.08 37.81 22.00
CA CYS A 494 5.33 38.45 22.38
C CYS A 494 5.91 39.39 21.30
N GLU A 495 5.49 39.26 20.04
CA GLU A 495 5.98 40.17 19.01
C GLU A 495 5.29 41.55 19.11
N LYS A 496 6.07 42.61 19.09
CA LYS A 496 5.52 43.98 19.10
C LYS A 496 4.63 44.16 17.90
N ARG A 497 3.36 44.53 18.13
CA ARG A 497 2.33 44.78 17.12
C ARG A 497 2.66 46.05 16.32
N GLY A 498 3.62 45.92 15.40
CA GLY A 498 3.76 46.86 14.29
C GLY A 498 2.79 46.57 13.18
N ARG A 499 2.95 47.18 11.99
CA ARG A 499 2.20 46.85 10.81
C ARG A 499 2.42 45.37 10.47
N VAL A 500 1.36 44.55 10.61
CA VAL A 500 1.43 43.11 10.30
C VAL A 500 1.87 42.95 8.84
N SER A 501 3.03 42.34 8.60
CA SER A 501 3.50 42.08 7.24
C SER A 501 2.62 41.03 6.57
N GLY A 502 2.62 40.97 5.23
CA GLY A 502 1.82 40.00 4.51
C GLY A 502 2.03 38.55 4.96
N ILE A 503 3.29 38.15 5.20
CA ILE A 503 3.62 36.80 5.68
C ILE A 503 3.09 36.54 7.09
N ASP A 504 3.12 37.53 7.99
CA ASP A 504 2.63 37.38 9.35
C ASP A 504 1.10 37.17 9.34
N GLY A 505 0.37 37.91 8.52
CA GLY A 505 -1.05 37.70 8.31
C GLY A 505 -1.38 36.31 7.77
N TYR A 506 -0.54 35.80 6.89
CA TYR A 506 -0.69 34.42 6.38
C TYR A 506 -0.39 33.35 7.47
N MET A 507 0.59 33.60 8.34
CA MET A 507 0.85 32.70 9.48
C MET A 507 -0.31 32.71 10.49
N ILE A 508 -0.93 33.87 10.75
CA ILE A 508 -2.14 33.96 11.59
C ILE A 508 -3.27 33.14 10.98
N TYR A 509 -3.47 33.28 9.66
CA TYR A 509 -4.46 32.49 8.93
C TYR A 509 -4.19 30.98 9.06
N LEU A 510 -2.96 30.53 8.81
CA LEU A 510 -2.60 29.12 8.95
C LEU A 510 -2.73 28.60 10.39
N PHE A 511 -2.39 29.43 11.38
CA PHE A 511 -2.57 29.11 12.79
C PHE A 511 -4.06 28.87 13.10
N ALA A 512 -4.92 29.80 12.70
CA ALA A 512 -6.37 29.67 12.90
C ALA A 512 -6.94 28.45 12.17
N LEU A 513 -6.52 28.25 10.92
CA LEU A 513 -6.96 27.11 10.11
C LEU A 513 -6.52 25.77 10.70
N GLY A 514 -5.27 25.68 11.18
CA GLY A 514 -4.75 24.49 11.86
C GLY A 514 -5.52 24.18 13.15
N CYS A 515 -5.85 25.22 13.95
CA CYS A 515 -6.67 25.07 15.17
C CYS A 515 -8.09 24.61 14.83
N ILE A 516 -8.73 25.15 13.78
CA ILE A 516 -10.06 24.75 13.32
C ILE A 516 -10.03 23.28 12.90
N PHE A 517 -9.08 22.87 12.06
CA PHE A 517 -8.96 21.49 11.63
C PHE A 517 -8.73 20.54 12.82
N THR A 518 -7.84 20.91 13.75
CA THR A 518 -7.64 20.12 14.96
C THR A 518 -8.91 20.00 15.79
N PHE A 519 -9.66 21.10 15.98
CA PHE A 519 -10.93 21.09 16.68
C PHE A 519 -11.95 20.16 16.00
N MET A 520 -12.04 20.18 14.67
CA MET A 520 -12.93 19.32 13.89
C MET A 520 -12.61 17.82 14.01
N THR A 521 -11.39 17.46 14.44
CA THR A 521 -11.04 16.05 14.70
C THR A 521 -11.54 15.55 16.06
N THR A 522 -11.84 16.45 16.97
CA THR A 522 -12.13 16.11 18.38
C THR A 522 -13.61 15.84 18.64
N GLY A 523 -13.89 15.07 19.68
CA GLY A 523 -15.26 14.87 20.18
C GLY A 523 -15.94 16.13 20.73
N TYR A 524 -15.21 17.25 20.87
CA TYR A 524 -15.77 18.57 21.24
C TYR A 524 -16.42 19.29 20.05
N PHE A 525 -16.07 18.91 18.83
CA PHE A 525 -16.74 19.42 17.64
C PHE A 525 -18.17 18.85 17.58
N PRO A 526 -19.22 19.66 17.44
CA PRO A 526 -20.60 19.23 17.56
C PRO A 526 -21.07 18.41 16.34
N SER A 527 -20.26 17.48 15.86
CA SER A 527 -20.54 16.66 14.68
C SER A 527 -21.85 15.90 14.78
N ARG A 528 -22.15 15.31 15.97
CA ARG A 528 -23.40 14.57 16.22
C ARG A 528 -24.64 15.45 16.07
N ALA A 529 -24.60 16.68 16.58
CA ALA A 529 -25.71 17.63 16.43
C ALA A 529 -25.88 18.10 14.98
N LEU A 530 -24.77 18.28 14.28
CA LEU A 530 -24.76 18.70 12.86
C LEU A 530 -25.23 17.59 11.91
N MET A 531 -25.04 16.31 12.28
CA MET A 531 -25.54 15.15 11.51
C MET A 531 -27.08 15.08 11.41
N GLY A 532 -27.82 15.92 12.12
CA GLY A 532 -29.24 16.14 11.88
C GLY A 532 -29.58 17.00 10.66
N ASN A 533 -28.57 17.61 10.04
CA ASN A 533 -28.73 18.42 8.82
C ASN A 533 -28.22 17.63 7.61
N ASP A 534 -29.07 17.44 6.62
CA ASP A 534 -28.77 16.63 5.42
C ASP A 534 -27.51 17.10 4.68
N PHE A 535 -27.29 18.39 4.57
CA PHE A 535 -26.12 18.94 3.88
C PHE A 535 -24.82 18.56 4.61
N PHE A 536 -24.79 18.73 5.93
CA PHE A 536 -23.64 18.35 6.73
C PHE A 536 -23.44 16.83 6.76
N THR A 537 -24.52 16.06 6.92
CA THR A 537 -24.49 14.60 6.89
C THR A 537 -23.88 14.08 5.58
N ASN A 538 -24.33 14.60 4.45
CA ASN A 538 -23.81 14.22 3.14
C ASN A 538 -22.30 14.50 3.02
N ILE A 539 -21.83 15.65 3.49
CA ILE A 539 -20.40 15.96 3.48
C ILE A 539 -19.61 15.09 4.44
N ALA A 540 -20.09 14.95 5.69
CA ALA A 540 -19.38 14.21 6.72
C ALA A 540 -19.25 12.72 6.37
N THR A 541 -20.36 12.08 5.93
CA THR A 541 -20.34 10.67 5.52
C THR A 541 -19.44 10.43 4.30
N MET A 542 -19.39 11.38 3.36
CA MET A 542 -18.47 11.31 2.21
C MET A 542 -17.01 11.47 2.63
N LEU A 543 -16.69 12.33 3.60
CA LEU A 543 -15.34 12.51 4.13
C LEU A 543 -14.91 11.32 5.03
N GLN A 544 -15.85 10.49 5.46
CA GLN A 544 -15.72 9.26 6.22
C GLN A 544 -15.22 9.46 7.66
N PHE A 545 -14.06 10.10 7.86
CA PHE A 545 -13.39 10.14 9.16
C PHE A 545 -12.90 11.53 9.54
N PRO A 546 -13.19 12.00 10.79
CA PRO A 546 -12.77 13.32 11.26
C PRO A 546 -11.23 13.44 11.41
N TRP A 547 -10.52 12.34 11.69
CA TRP A 547 -9.07 12.40 11.86
C TRP A 547 -8.30 12.79 10.59
N ARG A 548 -8.90 12.69 9.39
CA ARG A 548 -8.26 13.13 8.14
C ARG A 548 -7.89 14.62 8.14
N PHE A 549 -8.57 15.42 8.97
CA PHE A 549 -8.19 16.82 9.17
C PHE A 549 -6.82 17.00 9.84
N LEU A 550 -6.22 15.95 10.43
CA LEU A 550 -4.86 16.01 10.97
C LEU A 550 -3.80 16.25 9.88
N GLY A 551 -4.02 15.78 8.65
CA GLY A 551 -3.12 16.03 7.53
C GLY A 551 -2.93 17.53 7.26
N PRO A 552 -3.98 18.26 6.88
CA PRO A 552 -3.91 19.71 6.70
C PRO A 552 -3.53 20.48 7.97
N ALA A 553 -4.00 20.06 9.16
CA ALA A 553 -3.60 20.70 10.44
C ALA A 553 -2.09 20.60 10.68
N SER A 554 -1.51 19.42 10.45
CA SER A 554 -0.07 19.18 10.59
C SER A 554 0.74 20.07 9.65
N ALA A 555 0.32 20.20 8.40
CA ALA A 555 0.96 21.08 7.45
C ALA A 555 0.85 22.55 7.87
N CYS A 556 -0.30 23.03 8.35
CA CYS A 556 -0.46 24.39 8.87
C CYS A 556 0.49 24.66 10.03
N PHE A 557 0.55 23.78 11.04
CA PHE A 557 1.42 24.00 12.21
C PHE A 557 2.90 23.88 11.87
N LEU A 558 3.27 23.05 10.89
CA LEU A 558 4.64 23.02 10.38
C LEU A 558 5.08 24.40 9.89
N PHE A 559 4.28 25.06 9.05
CA PHE A 559 4.60 26.39 8.53
C PHE A 559 4.59 27.44 9.63
N VAL A 560 3.62 27.42 10.53
CA VAL A 560 3.57 28.32 11.69
C VAL A 560 4.84 28.15 12.53
N GLY A 561 5.21 26.93 12.90
CA GLY A 561 6.41 26.66 13.69
C GLY A 561 7.69 27.12 12.98
N ALA A 562 7.89 26.72 11.74
CA ALA A 562 9.11 27.02 10.98
C ALA A 562 9.26 28.52 10.69
N VAL A 563 8.18 29.20 10.25
CA VAL A 563 8.22 30.61 9.85
C VAL A 563 8.25 31.53 11.07
N CYS A 564 7.40 31.27 12.08
CA CYS A 564 7.37 32.08 13.29
C CYS A 564 8.69 31.95 14.10
N LEU A 565 9.26 30.75 14.20
CA LEU A 565 10.57 30.56 14.83
C LEU A 565 11.68 31.32 14.08
N ALA A 566 11.63 31.35 12.73
CA ALA A 566 12.59 32.09 11.92
C ALA A 566 12.48 33.60 12.11
N ARG A 567 11.29 34.12 12.37
CA ARG A 567 10.98 35.56 12.42
C ARG A 567 10.93 36.16 13.81
N SER A 568 10.59 35.35 14.83
CA SER A 568 10.45 35.83 16.21
C SER A 568 11.73 36.45 16.75
N ALA A 569 11.65 37.69 17.19
CA ALA A 569 12.72 38.37 17.89
C ALA A 569 12.84 37.82 19.31
N PHE A 570 11.72 37.51 19.95
CA PHE A 570 11.68 36.94 21.32
C PHE A 570 12.37 35.57 21.38
N LEU A 571 12.09 34.69 20.41
CA LEU A 571 12.68 33.34 20.36
C LEU A 571 14.09 33.32 19.76
N LYS A 572 14.60 34.44 19.24
CA LYS A 572 15.91 34.51 18.56
C LYS A 572 17.05 33.90 19.37
N PRO A 573 17.22 34.20 20.67
CA PRO A 573 18.30 33.61 21.49
C PRO A 573 18.12 32.14 21.76
N TYR A 574 16.88 31.61 21.73
CA TYR A 574 16.54 30.24 22.09
C TYR A 574 16.31 29.32 20.86
N ARG A 575 16.47 29.83 19.64
CA ARG A 575 16.12 29.09 18.41
C ARG A 575 16.74 27.70 18.32
N ASN A 576 18.01 27.57 18.74
CA ASN A 576 18.71 26.30 18.67
C ASN A 576 18.15 25.30 19.69
N VAL A 577 17.88 25.78 20.91
CA VAL A 577 17.31 24.93 21.98
C VAL A 577 15.90 24.48 21.60
N VAL A 578 15.06 25.39 21.13
CA VAL A 578 13.69 25.08 20.67
C VAL A 578 13.72 24.11 19.51
N ALA A 579 14.59 24.32 18.53
CA ALA A 579 14.71 23.39 17.40
C ALA A 579 15.18 21.99 17.86
N ALA A 580 16.16 21.91 18.75
CA ALA A 580 16.63 20.64 19.30
C ALA A 580 15.53 19.92 20.11
N MET A 581 14.75 20.65 20.91
CA MET A 581 13.61 20.09 21.65
C MET A 581 12.56 19.53 20.70
N LEU A 582 12.19 20.28 19.67
CA LEU A 582 11.20 19.83 18.70
C LEU A 582 11.67 18.58 17.94
N ILE A 583 12.95 18.53 17.55
CA ILE A 583 13.55 17.35 16.92
C ILE A 583 13.50 16.17 17.89
N GLY A 584 13.94 16.37 19.14
CA GLY A 584 13.91 15.32 20.17
C GLY A 584 12.50 14.76 20.40
N LEU A 585 11.50 15.64 20.55
CA LEU A 585 10.10 15.23 20.69
C LEU A 585 9.59 14.48 19.47
N ASN A 586 10.04 14.86 18.27
CA ASN A 586 9.61 14.19 17.05
C ASN A 586 10.28 12.82 16.87
N LEU A 587 11.52 12.65 17.32
CA LEU A 587 12.24 11.38 17.31
C LEU A 587 11.62 10.33 18.23
N LEU A 588 10.92 10.74 19.30
CA LEU A 588 10.19 9.82 20.18
C LEU A 588 9.19 8.96 19.39
N VAL A 589 8.63 9.47 18.30
CA VAL A 589 7.73 8.72 17.43
C VAL A 589 8.37 7.46 16.89
N ILE A 590 9.64 7.55 16.45
CA ILE A 590 10.36 6.40 15.87
C ILE A 590 10.75 5.39 16.94
N VAL A 591 11.19 5.89 18.10
CA VAL A 591 11.63 5.03 19.21
C VAL A 591 10.47 4.20 19.78
N THR A 592 9.25 4.74 19.75
CA THR A 592 8.07 4.05 20.29
C THR A 592 7.46 3.00 19.35
N VAL A 593 7.73 3.09 18.04
CA VAL A 593 7.22 2.12 17.05
C VAL A 593 7.80 0.71 17.25
N PRO A 594 9.11 0.51 17.47
CA PRO A 594 9.70 -0.83 17.57
C PRO A 594 9.48 -1.53 18.90
N THR A 595 9.13 -0.82 19.98
CA THR A 595 9.11 -1.37 21.34
C THR A 595 7.80 -2.01 21.74
N ASP A 596 6.76 -1.86 20.93
CA ASP A 596 5.44 -2.42 21.23
C ASP A 596 5.29 -3.81 20.61
N ASN A 597 6.07 -4.77 21.14
CA ASN A 597 6.05 -6.19 20.73
C ASN A 597 4.68 -6.88 20.91
N ASN A 598 3.73 -6.25 21.59
CA ASN A 598 2.37 -6.79 21.76
C ASN A 598 1.46 -6.56 20.55
N HIS A 599 1.93 -5.79 19.58
CA HIS A 599 1.19 -5.49 18.36
C HIS A 599 1.88 -6.06 17.16
N VAL A 600 2.28 -7.24 17.31
CA VAL A 600 2.51 -8.11 16.18
C VAL A 600 1.15 -8.38 15.54
N PRO A 601 0.74 -7.54 14.59
CA PRO A 601 -0.46 -7.81 13.88
C PRO A 601 -0.22 -9.09 13.12
N TYR A 602 -1.07 -10.03 13.28
CA TYR A 602 -1.09 -11.27 12.53
C TYR A 602 0.18 -12.13 12.58
N LYS A 603 0.23 -13.03 13.55
CA LYS A 603 1.17 -14.15 13.55
C LYS A 603 1.23 -14.85 12.18
N ASN A 604 0.11 -14.94 11.46
CA ASN A 604 0.06 -15.60 10.14
C ASN A 604 0.67 -14.79 9.01
N ALA A 605 0.32 -13.51 8.86
CA ALA A 605 0.95 -12.64 7.87
C ALA A 605 2.42 -12.40 8.19
N GLN A 606 2.75 -12.33 9.45
CA GLN A 606 4.10 -12.14 9.94
C GLN A 606 4.95 -13.39 9.77
N SER A 607 4.42 -14.58 10.04
CA SER A 607 5.15 -15.82 9.79
C SER A 607 5.46 -16.04 8.31
N LEU A 608 4.55 -15.64 7.42
CA LEU A 608 4.74 -15.71 5.98
C LEU A 608 5.74 -14.67 5.47
N ALA A 609 5.61 -13.42 5.92
CA ALA A 609 6.49 -12.34 5.50
C ALA A 609 7.88 -12.42 6.15
N SER A 610 7.98 -12.82 7.44
CA SER A 610 9.26 -13.01 8.12
C SER A 610 10.07 -14.17 7.56
N LYS A 611 9.42 -15.09 6.87
CA LYS A 611 10.09 -16.23 6.19
C LYS A 611 10.44 -15.91 4.72
N GLY A 612 10.47 -14.65 4.34
CA GLY A 612 10.86 -14.20 3.00
C GLY A 612 9.80 -14.41 1.92
N HIS A 613 8.54 -14.70 2.31
CA HIS A 613 7.44 -14.88 1.38
C HIS A 613 6.53 -13.67 1.37
N GLU A 614 6.08 -13.36 0.17
CA GLU A 614 5.00 -12.42 -0.01
C GLU A 614 3.72 -13.03 0.58
N THR A 615 3.03 -12.24 1.38
CA THR A 615 1.71 -12.60 1.85
C THR A 615 0.84 -12.85 0.63
N LYS A 616 0.25 -14.02 0.52
CA LYS A 616 -0.69 -14.27 -0.54
C LYS A 616 -1.88 -13.33 -0.37
N LEU A 617 -2.13 -12.52 -1.38
CA LEU A 617 -3.27 -11.63 -1.44
C LEU A 617 -4.63 -12.36 -1.33
N GLY A 618 -4.67 -13.66 -1.30
CA GLY A 618 -5.89 -14.47 -1.30
C GLY A 618 -6.25 -15.19 0.01
N THR A 619 -5.33 -15.42 0.96
CA THR A 619 -5.66 -16.24 2.14
C THR A 619 -5.88 -15.47 3.43
N SER A 620 -5.15 -14.38 3.65
CA SER A 620 -5.45 -13.45 4.75
C SER A 620 -6.37 -12.31 4.32
N VAL A 621 -6.55 -12.15 3.01
CA VAL A 621 -7.33 -11.10 2.35
C VAL A 621 -8.60 -11.65 1.72
N GLY A 622 -8.87 -12.92 1.88
CA GLY A 622 -10.10 -13.56 1.39
C GLY A 622 -11.41 -12.92 1.88
N LEU A 623 -11.27 -11.88 2.69
CA LEU A 623 -12.36 -11.08 3.25
C LEU A 623 -12.30 -9.60 2.85
N PHE A 624 -11.29 -9.14 2.09
CA PHE A 624 -11.31 -7.78 1.59
C PHE A 624 -12.11 -7.73 0.29
N TYR A 625 -13.41 -7.59 0.47
CA TYR A 625 -14.28 -7.14 -0.60
C TYR A 625 -14.04 -5.65 -0.77
N PRO A 626 -13.63 -5.15 -1.95
CA PRO A 626 -13.78 -3.74 -2.22
C PRO A 626 -15.29 -3.47 -2.22
N HIS A 627 -15.81 -2.99 -1.09
CA HIS A 627 -17.19 -2.50 -1.05
C HIS A 627 -17.32 -1.28 -1.96
N GLU A 628 -16.19 -0.65 -2.25
CA GLU A 628 -16.11 0.56 -3.06
C GLU A 628 -16.25 0.24 -4.55
N TRP A 629 -17.06 1.01 -5.24
CA TRP A 629 -17.21 1.00 -6.70
C TRP A 629 -17.82 -0.28 -7.29
N ARG A 630 -18.61 -1.01 -6.53
CA ARG A 630 -19.41 -2.12 -7.02
C ARG A 630 -20.55 -1.63 -7.89
N LEU A 631 -21.01 -2.50 -8.78
CA LEU A 631 -22.27 -2.28 -9.50
C LEU A 631 -23.47 -2.38 -8.54
N MET A 632 -24.52 -1.65 -8.83
CA MET A 632 -25.77 -1.69 -8.08
C MET A 632 -26.28 -3.12 -7.99
N GLY A 633 -26.62 -3.56 -6.76
CA GLY A 633 -27.11 -4.91 -6.51
C GLY A 633 -26.04 -5.99 -6.32
N ALA A 634 -24.75 -5.65 -6.41
CA ALA A 634 -23.63 -6.55 -6.08
C ALA A 634 -23.42 -6.66 -4.57
N THR A 635 -24.32 -7.36 -3.90
CA THR A 635 -24.25 -7.65 -2.45
C THR A 635 -23.27 -8.79 -2.17
N ASP A 636 -22.78 -8.91 -0.93
CA ASP A 636 -21.74 -9.89 -0.57
C ASP A 636 -22.20 -11.34 -0.79
N ASP A 637 -23.47 -11.64 -0.60
CA ASP A 637 -24.10 -12.94 -0.83
C ASP A 637 -24.20 -13.30 -2.32
N LYS A 638 -24.19 -12.30 -3.22
CA LYS A 638 -24.23 -12.50 -4.67
C LYS A 638 -22.85 -12.55 -5.31
N LEU A 639 -21.81 -12.11 -4.59
CA LEU A 639 -20.44 -12.25 -5.07
C LEU A 639 -20.00 -13.71 -4.91
N THR A 640 -19.43 -14.27 -5.97
CA THR A 640 -18.97 -15.65 -5.99
C THR A 640 -17.57 -15.74 -6.59
N THR A 641 -16.87 -16.80 -6.26
CA THR A 641 -15.58 -17.15 -6.87
C THR A 641 -15.73 -18.18 -8.00
N SER A 642 -16.93 -18.75 -8.15
CA SER A 642 -17.24 -19.80 -9.12
C SER A 642 -18.16 -19.27 -10.20
N VAL A 643 -18.12 -19.89 -11.37
CA VAL A 643 -19.08 -19.66 -12.44
C VAL A 643 -20.46 -20.13 -11.97
N VAL A 644 -21.48 -19.30 -12.19
CA VAL A 644 -22.87 -19.64 -11.90
C VAL A 644 -23.53 -20.16 -13.18
N LEU A 645 -24.23 -21.26 -13.07
CA LEU A 645 -24.89 -21.90 -14.16
C LEU A 645 -26.41 -21.67 -14.07
N SER A 646 -27.09 -21.62 -15.22
CA SER A 646 -28.54 -21.61 -15.23
C SER A 646 -29.08 -23.00 -14.81
N ASP A 647 -30.26 -23.01 -14.19
CA ASP A 647 -30.96 -24.26 -13.85
C ASP A 647 -31.61 -24.95 -15.07
N ILE A 648 -31.46 -24.34 -16.25
CA ILE A 648 -32.06 -24.81 -17.50
C ILE A 648 -30.95 -25.31 -18.42
N GLY A 649 -31.16 -26.50 -19.01
CA GLY A 649 -30.44 -26.93 -20.21
C GLY A 649 -29.11 -27.62 -20.00
N ASP A 650 -28.95 -28.37 -18.91
CA ASP A 650 -27.77 -29.23 -18.65
C ASP A 650 -26.43 -28.53 -18.99
N VAL A 651 -26.23 -27.35 -18.39
CA VAL A 651 -24.99 -26.58 -18.58
C VAL A 651 -23.91 -27.15 -17.68
N SER A 652 -22.74 -27.38 -18.22
CA SER A 652 -21.56 -27.71 -17.44
C SER A 652 -20.37 -26.84 -17.83
N VAL A 653 -19.59 -26.44 -16.84
CA VAL A 653 -18.33 -25.69 -17.04
C VAL A 653 -17.16 -26.61 -16.76
N ARG A 654 -16.31 -26.78 -17.75
CA ARG A 654 -15.13 -27.64 -17.67
C ARG A 654 -13.95 -26.91 -17.07
N ASP A 655 -13.75 -25.66 -17.46
CA ASP A 655 -12.59 -24.85 -17.05
C ASP A 655 -12.96 -23.37 -17.04
N PHE A 656 -12.57 -22.69 -15.96
CA PHE A 656 -12.61 -21.23 -15.87
C PHE A 656 -11.24 -20.75 -15.45
N LYS A 657 -10.62 -19.94 -16.30
CA LYS A 657 -9.30 -19.36 -16.05
C LYS A 657 -9.35 -17.85 -16.11
N LYS A 658 -8.69 -17.23 -15.16
CA LYS A 658 -8.45 -15.80 -15.14
C LYS A 658 -6.95 -15.55 -15.06
N GLU A 659 -6.40 -14.80 -16.01
CA GLU A 659 -4.97 -14.46 -16.05
C GLU A 659 -4.81 -13.01 -16.49
N GLY A 660 -4.15 -12.21 -15.64
CA GLY A 660 -3.98 -10.78 -15.87
C GLY A 660 -5.33 -10.07 -15.96
N THR A 661 -5.58 -9.42 -17.09
CA THR A 661 -6.84 -8.71 -17.39
C THR A 661 -7.78 -9.54 -18.27
N LYS A 662 -7.46 -10.83 -18.50
CA LYS A 662 -8.20 -11.73 -19.37
C LYS A 662 -8.84 -12.85 -18.58
N ALA A 663 -9.99 -13.32 -19.06
CA ALA A 663 -10.64 -14.51 -18.54
C ALA A 663 -11.07 -15.41 -19.69
N ALA A 664 -11.15 -16.71 -19.43
CA ALA A 664 -11.66 -17.69 -20.39
C ALA A 664 -12.49 -18.74 -19.66
N VAL A 665 -13.58 -19.17 -20.27
CA VAL A 665 -14.45 -20.23 -19.78
C VAL A 665 -14.75 -21.24 -20.90
N SER A 666 -14.60 -22.52 -20.57
CA SER A 666 -15.05 -23.63 -21.46
C SER A 666 -16.30 -24.25 -20.88
N TYR A 667 -17.32 -24.43 -21.71
CA TYR A 667 -18.62 -24.94 -21.29
C TYR A 667 -19.24 -25.89 -22.33
N THR A 668 -20.21 -26.69 -21.89
CA THR A 668 -21.14 -27.44 -22.75
C THR A 668 -22.54 -27.13 -22.30
N ALA A 669 -23.49 -27.06 -23.23
CA ALA A 669 -24.90 -26.83 -22.93
C ALA A 669 -25.80 -27.56 -23.96
N VAL A 670 -26.96 -27.99 -23.53
CA VAL A 670 -27.94 -28.72 -24.39
C VAL A 670 -29.08 -27.82 -24.82
N SER A 671 -29.33 -26.71 -24.11
CA SER A 671 -30.39 -25.76 -24.45
C SER A 671 -29.85 -24.38 -24.78
N PRO A 672 -30.31 -23.72 -25.85
CA PRO A 672 -29.91 -22.35 -26.16
C PRO A 672 -30.55 -21.30 -25.22
N GLU A 673 -31.51 -21.70 -24.38
CA GLU A 673 -32.09 -20.81 -23.35
C GLU A 673 -31.24 -20.75 -22.09
N ALA A 674 -30.21 -21.59 -22.00
CA ALA A 674 -29.31 -21.61 -20.88
C ALA A 674 -28.32 -20.42 -20.90
N TYR A 675 -27.74 -20.12 -19.74
CA TYR A 675 -26.71 -19.09 -19.61
C TYR A 675 -25.65 -19.52 -18.62
N ILE A 676 -24.50 -18.86 -18.69
CA ILE A 676 -23.44 -18.90 -17.67
C ILE A 676 -23.17 -17.49 -17.17
N GLU A 677 -22.84 -17.37 -15.88
CA GLU A 677 -22.39 -16.10 -15.30
C GLU A 677 -20.98 -16.28 -14.76
N LEU A 678 -20.07 -15.43 -15.23
CA LEU A 678 -18.71 -15.39 -14.70
C LEU A 678 -18.68 -14.62 -13.36
N PRO A 679 -17.78 -15.01 -12.44
CA PRO A 679 -17.59 -14.30 -11.17
C PRO A 679 -16.82 -12.97 -11.37
N LEU A 680 -17.27 -12.17 -12.32
CA LEU A 680 -16.66 -10.88 -12.69
C LEU A 680 -17.76 -9.82 -12.79
N GLN A 681 -17.52 -8.65 -12.23
CA GLN A 681 -18.42 -7.50 -12.40
C GLN A 681 -18.40 -7.02 -13.85
N ASN A 682 -19.57 -6.82 -14.43
CA ASN A 682 -19.73 -6.39 -15.81
C ASN A 682 -19.54 -4.87 -15.97
N TYR A 683 -18.34 -4.37 -15.69
CA TYR A 683 -18.02 -2.97 -15.92
C TYR A 683 -17.93 -2.64 -17.40
N LEU A 684 -18.23 -1.41 -17.76
CA LEU A 684 -18.05 -0.90 -19.13
C LEU A 684 -16.61 -1.08 -19.61
N GLY A 685 -16.48 -1.50 -20.87
CA GLY A 685 -15.18 -1.65 -21.54
C GLY A 685 -14.75 -3.12 -21.73
N TYR A 686 -15.38 -4.09 -21.06
CA TYR A 686 -15.13 -5.48 -21.34
C TYR A 686 -15.66 -5.89 -22.72
N ARG A 687 -14.97 -6.82 -23.35
CA ARG A 687 -15.34 -7.41 -24.63
C ARG A 687 -15.13 -8.91 -24.56
N ALA A 688 -16.07 -9.66 -25.15
CA ALA A 688 -15.96 -11.12 -25.21
C ALA A 688 -15.97 -11.60 -26.66
N LYS A 689 -15.30 -12.74 -26.88
CA LYS A 689 -15.23 -13.45 -28.17
C LYS A 689 -15.37 -14.95 -27.93
N ASP A 690 -15.93 -15.62 -28.91
CA ASP A 690 -15.94 -17.08 -28.96
C ASP A 690 -14.59 -17.66 -29.43
N GLU A 691 -14.52 -18.99 -29.55
CA GLU A 691 -13.35 -19.74 -30.06
C GLU A 691 -13.01 -19.41 -31.53
N LEU A 692 -13.96 -18.87 -32.30
CA LEU A 692 -13.78 -18.46 -33.69
C LEU A 692 -13.39 -16.98 -33.79
N GLY A 693 -13.26 -16.25 -32.63
CA GLY A 693 -12.96 -14.83 -32.56
C GLY A 693 -14.15 -13.93 -32.85
N GLN A 694 -15.37 -14.46 -32.95
CA GLN A 694 -16.57 -13.66 -33.16
C GLN A 694 -16.97 -12.96 -31.85
N PRO A 695 -17.50 -11.74 -31.91
CA PRO A 695 -17.90 -11.01 -30.72
C PRO A 695 -19.10 -11.69 -30.05
N VAL A 696 -18.98 -11.92 -28.74
CA VAL A 696 -20.06 -12.43 -27.89
C VAL A 696 -20.62 -11.29 -27.06
N LYS A 697 -21.96 -11.20 -26.99
CA LYS A 697 -22.64 -10.19 -26.20
C LYS A 697 -22.47 -10.49 -24.72
N ILE A 698 -22.02 -9.49 -23.94
CA ILE A 698 -22.01 -9.55 -22.48
C ILE A 698 -23.33 -8.94 -22.00
N GLU A 699 -24.05 -9.67 -21.16
CA GLU A 699 -25.26 -9.20 -20.49
C GLU A 699 -25.00 -9.04 -19.00
N GLN A 700 -25.80 -8.22 -18.33
CA GLN A 700 -25.71 -8.08 -16.89
C GLN A 700 -26.54 -9.17 -16.20
N GLY A 701 -25.85 -9.99 -15.43
CA GLY A 701 -26.45 -11.04 -14.62
C GLY A 701 -26.77 -10.56 -13.21
N ASP A 702 -27.15 -11.49 -12.34
CA ASP A 702 -27.49 -11.20 -10.96
C ASP A 702 -26.26 -10.66 -10.19
N GLY A 703 -26.48 -9.68 -9.35
CA GLY A 703 -25.40 -9.03 -8.60
C GLY A 703 -24.34 -8.34 -9.49
N GLY A 704 -24.70 -7.93 -10.71
CA GLY A 704 -23.79 -7.25 -11.64
C GLY A 704 -22.77 -8.15 -12.32
N ARG A 705 -22.91 -9.49 -12.24
CA ARG A 705 -22.01 -10.44 -12.91
C ARG A 705 -22.12 -10.40 -14.42
N MET A 706 -21.05 -10.80 -15.12
CA MET A 706 -21.08 -10.98 -16.59
C MET A 706 -21.86 -12.23 -16.94
N ARG A 707 -22.97 -12.09 -17.68
CA ARG A 707 -23.79 -13.18 -18.18
C ARG A 707 -23.56 -13.37 -19.68
N PHE A 708 -23.50 -14.64 -20.08
CA PHE A 708 -23.39 -15.06 -21.45
C PHE A 708 -24.49 -16.07 -21.78
N SER A 709 -25.23 -15.82 -22.85
CA SER A 709 -26.07 -16.85 -23.47
C SER A 709 -25.17 -17.94 -24.09
N VAL A 710 -25.56 -19.19 -23.98
CA VAL A 710 -24.74 -20.33 -24.40
C VAL A 710 -25.27 -20.96 -25.69
N ASN A 711 -24.41 -21.67 -26.45
CA ASN A 711 -24.81 -22.48 -27.56
C ASN A 711 -25.32 -23.84 -27.01
N GLY A 712 -26.58 -24.17 -27.32
CA GLY A 712 -27.25 -25.38 -26.82
C GLY A 712 -27.16 -26.56 -27.77
N ASP A 713 -26.03 -26.83 -28.39
CA ASP A 713 -25.80 -27.89 -29.38
C ASP A 713 -25.12 -29.12 -28.78
N GLY A 714 -24.80 -29.10 -27.47
CA GLY A 714 -24.12 -30.19 -26.77
C GLY A 714 -22.63 -30.28 -27.03
N ALA A 715 -22.05 -29.37 -27.85
CA ALA A 715 -20.63 -29.32 -28.10
C ALA A 715 -19.89 -28.48 -27.01
N GLU A 716 -18.58 -28.66 -26.95
CA GLU A 716 -17.74 -27.84 -26.09
C GLU A 716 -17.44 -26.49 -26.77
N HIS A 717 -17.78 -25.40 -26.11
CA HIS A 717 -17.55 -24.04 -26.56
C HIS A 717 -16.65 -23.30 -25.60
N ARG A 718 -16.03 -22.20 -26.07
CA ARG A 718 -15.15 -21.38 -25.25
C ARG A 718 -15.43 -19.91 -25.47
N ILE A 719 -15.50 -19.14 -24.36
CA ILE A 719 -15.62 -17.69 -24.36
C ILE A 719 -14.36 -17.10 -23.76
N TYR A 720 -13.84 -16.07 -24.41
CA TYR A 720 -12.70 -15.27 -23.98
C TYR A 720 -13.19 -13.85 -23.69
N VAL A 721 -12.84 -13.32 -22.49
CA VAL A 721 -13.16 -11.97 -22.03
C VAL A 721 -11.90 -11.15 -21.88
#